data_edba136fe99b8522651400f248c4c0ff
#
_entry.id   edba136fe99b8522651400f248c4c0ff
#
_cell.length_a   1.000
_cell.length_b   1.000
_cell.length_c   1.000
_cell.angle_alpha   90.00
_cell.angle_beta   90.00
_cell.angle_gamma   90.00
#
_symmetry.space_group_name_H-M   'P 1'
#
loop_
_entity.id
_entity.type
_entity.pdbx_description
1 polymer ?
#
loop_
_entity_poly.entity_id
_entity_poly.type
_entity_poly.pdbx_seq_one_letter_code
_entity_poly.pdbx_strand_id
1 'polypeptide(L)'
;GYARAPQMINGVATFDYNWTWYSQYAAGFYGIRADFTNSNFYFTGNQSNVLAPTGAYLNVSVIGTSEFKELIQPRLYRGQNRSIEVQLLDNSLQPLKNSQINYVWEADGTNGIAETDSTGWFTVNLTIEEDHELGNFTLDYTYPGDPRHQGTSGSMDLWVVSRTYITLQDTTPNIRSTGDIWEFTAQVTDDNRTAVIKDSGQALDGCGANGGDVLVIMEGTDFEDRTHRQIVDTQCPNAGTIHYEMVLDPQLLRDDPQSFLPDGFGPVNVILRFEENLPHEGCEPLDAEALSTSGAWDPCVQVVNSDHYRRVMQFQVDGFSLIGHTTLNVDDQIVYTSEIDPTTGQPIEKPMVVTGQLIDELGTNLSNRAIRVTYEMVGAETGVVGCLPGTSDANGFYEITCPLTDVQAGQARVKVEFNSYENNDRYRYHNASTTRLFPVFSNSTLEVQEIGPFRNDVDSYTFQNGSVFPVLYLKESFHLDARLTQTNGNPIGGKCLNIYLDPEVNTRPIATSITQDGTGEIEWFSGDPDDNPSRRGVEPTSDKMEGFRIVRIAYEPNKELPGGCRAETTPVVNGSFIDVEVLVRSRVDILLKDHWSNPDGYQEGDYINGSVAILRDRLDLSVESQTVIFTYQYWNAEEGEWIPNNVVYATTNELGVASFSFPYSGVNIPGELDCDQGGYCISEGEWQVTIHFKGSHEFEEEFLNNTPAIYLGE
;
A
#
# COMPACT_ATOMS: atom_id res chain seq x y z
N GLY A 1 -13.73 80.44 15.14
CA GLY A 1 -12.32 80.55 15.43
C GLY A 1 -11.94 81.89 16.00
N TYR A 2 -10.93 81.96 16.79
CA TYR A 2 -10.40 83.19 17.32
C TYR A 2 -9.06 83.47 16.65
N ALA A 3 -8.96 84.60 15.92
CA ALA A 3 -7.68 85.15 15.52
C ALA A 3 -7.29 86.28 16.43
N ARG A 4 -6.04 86.36 16.85
CA ARG A 4 -5.49 87.39 17.69
C ARG A 4 -4.60 88.31 16.84
N ALA A 5 -5.02 89.53 16.66
CA ALA A 5 -4.14 90.51 16.04
C ALA A 5 -2.95 90.78 16.96
N PRO A 6 -1.71 90.61 16.49
CA PRO A 6 -0.54 90.69 17.33
C PRO A 6 -0.28 92.13 17.87
N GLN A 7 -0.59 93.17 17.10
CA GLN A 7 -0.40 94.52 17.49
C GLN A 7 -1.41 95.48 16.79
N MET A 8 -1.79 96.54 17.46
CA MET A 8 -2.51 97.64 16.89
C MET A 8 -1.51 98.73 16.50
N ILE A 9 -1.42 99.09 15.23
CA ILE A 9 -0.55 100.12 14.72
C ILE A 9 -1.48 101.32 14.31
N ASN A 10 -1.17 102.52 14.89
CA ASN A 10 -2.02 103.72 14.62
C ASN A 10 -3.48 103.55 14.78
N GLY A 11 -3.92 102.79 15.81
CA GLY A 11 -5.32 102.54 16.05
C GLY A 11 -6.01 101.50 15.14
N VAL A 12 -5.22 100.90 14.29
CA VAL A 12 -5.71 99.87 13.37
C VAL A 12 -5.12 98.48 13.70
N ALA A 13 -5.97 97.52 13.90
CA ALA A 13 -5.60 96.12 14.03
C ALA A 13 -5.89 95.43 12.72
N THR A 14 -4.90 94.80 12.16
CA THR A 14 -5.00 93.99 10.93
C THR A 14 -4.74 92.55 11.30
N PHE A 15 -5.60 91.69 10.85
CA PHE A 15 -5.35 90.29 10.92
C PHE A 15 -5.77 89.56 9.61
N ASP A 16 -4.97 88.60 9.22
CA ASP A 16 -5.28 87.73 8.09
C ASP A 16 -5.87 86.43 8.57
N TYR A 17 -7.00 86.08 8.02
CA TYR A 17 -7.68 84.86 8.34
C TYR A 17 -7.59 83.87 7.12
N ASN A 18 -6.91 82.83 7.30
CA ASN A 18 -6.76 81.81 6.22
C ASN A 18 -7.88 80.72 6.36
N TRP A 19 -8.85 80.82 5.49
CA TRP A 19 -9.96 79.90 5.44
C TRP A 19 -9.62 78.50 5.09
N THR A 20 -8.46 78.26 4.51
CA THR A 20 -8.00 76.92 4.14
C THR A 20 -7.53 76.08 5.33
N TRP A 21 -7.28 76.70 6.48
CA TRP A 21 -6.79 76.02 7.69
C TRP A 21 -7.87 75.33 8.51
N TYR A 22 -9.13 75.62 8.24
CA TYR A 22 -10.23 75.06 9.01
C TYR A 22 -11.28 74.42 8.09
N SER A 23 -11.08 73.14 7.84
CA SER A 23 -11.98 72.31 7.03
C SER A 23 -13.42 72.22 7.57
N GLN A 24 -13.69 72.81 8.71
CA GLN A 24 -15.05 72.81 9.32
C GLN A 24 -15.89 74.05 8.98
N TYR A 25 -15.33 74.99 8.21
CA TYR A 25 -16.13 76.15 7.75
C TYR A 25 -16.65 75.84 6.33
N ALA A 26 -17.89 75.51 6.28
CA ALA A 26 -18.61 75.41 5.01
C ALA A 26 -18.74 76.75 4.32
N ALA A 27 -18.93 76.77 3.02
CA ALA A 27 -19.26 77.96 2.27
C ALA A 27 -20.58 78.62 2.87
N GLY A 28 -20.57 79.92 2.99
CA GLY A 28 -21.70 80.58 3.59
C GLY A 28 -21.46 82.03 4.04
N PHE A 29 -22.43 82.64 4.68
CA PHE A 29 -22.31 83.95 5.21
C PHE A 29 -21.86 83.91 6.68
N TYR A 30 -20.80 84.57 7.01
CA TYR A 30 -20.26 84.66 8.36
C TYR A 30 -20.22 86.08 8.89
N GLY A 31 -20.61 86.26 10.13
CA GLY A 31 -20.46 87.52 10.84
C GLY A 31 -19.07 87.50 11.55
N ILE A 32 -18.22 88.43 11.23
CA ILE A 32 -16.98 88.64 11.97
C ILE A 32 -17.21 89.65 13.05
N ARG A 33 -16.91 89.30 14.28
CA ARG A 33 -16.96 90.19 15.43
C ARG A 33 -15.52 90.43 15.90
N ALA A 34 -15.19 91.71 16.07
CA ALA A 34 -13.93 92.10 16.66
C ALA A 34 -14.12 92.55 18.07
N ASP A 35 -13.41 92.00 19.01
CA ASP A 35 -13.41 92.38 20.41
C ASP A 35 -12.08 93.00 20.80
N PHE A 36 -12.11 94.14 21.40
CA PHE A 36 -10.94 94.78 22.00
C PHE A 36 -10.89 94.37 23.47
N THR A 37 -9.90 93.53 23.79
CA THR A 37 -9.61 93.11 25.18
C THR A 37 -8.42 93.92 25.68
N ASN A 38 -8.75 94.81 26.59
CA ASN A 38 -7.72 95.70 27.16
C ASN A 38 -7.03 95.02 28.35
N SER A 39 -5.75 94.91 28.25
CA SER A 39 -4.85 94.55 29.34
C SER A 39 -4.22 95.74 30.00
N ASN A 40 -4.53 96.91 29.53
CA ASN A 40 -3.94 98.13 30.01
C ASN A 40 -5.00 98.96 30.80
N PHE A 41 -4.67 99.46 32.00
CA PHE A 41 -5.51 100.17 32.90
C PHE A 41 -6.09 101.47 32.36
N TYR A 42 -5.55 102.01 31.24
CA TYR A 42 -6.00 103.27 30.68
C TYR A 42 -7.14 103.17 29.70
N PHE A 43 -7.47 102.00 29.23
CA PHE A 43 -8.59 101.82 28.28
C PHE A 43 -9.49 100.71 28.71
N THR A 44 -10.75 100.86 28.58
CA THR A 44 -11.74 99.84 28.82
C THR A 44 -11.87 99.00 27.58
N GLY A 45 -11.79 97.66 27.74
CA GLY A 45 -12.07 96.73 26.64
C GLY A 45 -13.45 96.95 26.08
N ASN A 46 -13.56 96.96 24.78
CA ASN A 46 -14.82 97.07 24.09
C ASN A 46 -14.98 95.92 23.12
N GLN A 47 -16.11 95.29 23.19
CA GLN A 47 -16.54 94.34 22.21
C GLN A 47 -17.14 95.09 21.04
N SER A 48 -16.64 94.91 19.85
CA SER A 48 -17.21 95.44 18.64
C SER A 48 -18.54 94.77 18.37
N ASN A 49 -19.40 94.91 19.32
CA ASN A 49 -20.68 94.30 19.04
C ASN A 49 -21.84 95.18 19.48
N VAL A 50 -22.81 94.74 19.05
CA VAL A 50 -24.09 94.68 19.73
C VAL A 50 -24.85 95.95 19.94
N LEU A 51 -24.29 97.04 20.25
CA LEU A 51 -25.07 98.22 20.61
C LEU A 51 -24.84 99.37 19.67
N ALA A 52 -23.99 99.24 18.72
CA ALA A 52 -23.85 100.18 17.63
C ALA A 52 -24.76 99.75 16.50
N PRO A 53 -25.82 100.52 16.19
CA PRO A 53 -26.75 100.10 15.16
C PRO A 53 -26.19 100.08 13.76
N THR A 54 -24.95 100.39 13.60
CA THR A 54 -24.31 100.47 12.30
C THR A 54 -22.86 100.07 12.40
N GLY A 55 -22.50 98.81 12.36
CA GLY A 55 -21.13 98.43 12.04
C GLY A 55 -20.39 97.54 12.98
N ALA A 56 -21.06 96.95 13.96
CA ALA A 56 -20.39 96.01 14.86
C ALA A 56 -20.08 94.69 14.25
N TYR A 57 -20.58 94.36 13.11
CA TYR A 57 -20.39 93.15 12.41
C TYR A 57 -19.98 93.35 10.95
N LEU A 58 -18.98 92.69 10.51
CA LEU A 58 -18.69 92.59 9.11
C LEU A 58 -19.27 91.27 8.63
N ASN A 59 -20.15 91.32 7.67
CA ASN A 59 -20.65 90.16 7.01
C ASN A 59 -19.67 89.77 5.85
N VAL A 60 -19.14 88.62 5.94
CA VAL A 60 -18.27 88.09 4.91
C VAL A 60 -18.92 86.88 4.23
N SER A 61 -19.03 86.98 2.96
CA SER A 61 -19.43 85.79 2.19
C SER A 61 -18.14 84.96 1.89
N VAL A 62 -18.09 83.78 2.44
CA VAL A 62 -17.11 82.81 2.06
C VAL A 62 -17.69 81.95 0.93
N ILE A 63 -17.17 82.14 -0.24
CA ILE A 63 -17.57 81.37 -1.40
C ILE A 63 -16.59 80.16 -1.46
N GLY A 64 -17.15 78.96 -1.31
CA GLY A 64 -16.42 77.73 -1.46
C GLY A 64 -16.14 77.47 -2.94
N THR A 65 -15.00 76.87 -3.24
CA THR A 65 -14.82 76.26 -4.55
C THR A 65 -15.54 74.89 -4.57
N SER A 66 -15.91 74.48 -5.73
CA SER A 66 -16.52 73.15 -5.95
C SER A 66 -15.67 72.34 -6.87
N GLU A 67 -15.72 71.05 -6.72
CA GLU A 67 -14.99 70.13 -7.54
C GLU A 67 -15.83 68.90 -7.85
N PHE A 68 -15.60 68.33 -9.02
CA PHE A 68 -16.18 67.05 -9.37
C PHE A 68 -15.22 65.94 -9.00
N LYS A 69 -15.78 64.93 -8.37
CA LYS A 69 -15.08 63.67 -8.10
C LYS A 69 -15.67 62.57 -8.98
N GLU A 70 -14.88 62.12 -9.87
CA GLU A 70 -15.23 61.08 -10.80
C GLU A 70 -15.02 59.72 -10.16
N LEU A 71 -15.90 58.78 -10.42
CA LEU A 71 -15.64 57.36 -10.27
C LEU A 71 -14.87 56.86 -11.50
N ILE A 72 -14.37 55.63 -11.42
CA ILE A 72 -13.65 54.93 -12.50
C ILE A 72 -14.45 55.07 -13.81
N GLN A 73 -13.81 55.50 -14.88
CA GLN A 73 -14.44 55.71 -16.18
C GLN A 73 -15.13 54.42 -16.65
N PRO A 74 -16.47 54.43 -16.83
CA PRO A 74 -17.19 53.26 -17.31
C PRO A 74 -16.97 53.13 -18.82
N ARG A 75 -16.77 51.90 -19.28
CA ARG A 75 -16.84 51.58 -20.72
C ARG A 75 -18.32 51.46 -21.14
N LEU A 76 -18.62 51.99 -22.28
CA LEU A 76 -19.94 51.95 -22.86
C LEU A 76 -19.99 50.94 -24.02
N TYR A 77 -20.98 50.09 -24.00
CA TYR A 77 -21.18 49.12 -25.04
C TYR A 77 -22.39 49.49 -25.91
N ARG A 78 -22.32 49.24 -27.22
CA ARG A 78 -23.46 49.38 -28.13
C ARG A 78 -24.69 48.64 -27.59
N GLY A 79 -25.88 49.18 -27.87
CA GLY A 79 -27.15 48.58 -27.47
C GLY A 79 -27.43 48.66 -25.96
N GLN A 80 -26.70 49.44 -25.20
CA GLN A 80 -26.88 49.55 -23.76
C GLN A 80 -27.25 50.91 -23.27
N ASN A 81 -28.09 50.94 -22.25
CA ASN A 81 -28.30 52.12 -21.40
C ASN A 81 -27.31 52.09 -20.24
N ARG A 82 -26.61 53.18 -20.04
CA ARG A 82 -25.65 53.30 -18.97
C ARG A 82 -25.85 54.53 -18.14
N SER A 83 -25.87 54.40 -16.82
CA SER A 83 -25.89 55.49 -15.88
C SER A 83 -24.45 55.86 -15.51
N ILE A 84 -24.12 57.12 -15.67
CA ILE A 84 -22.84 57.71 -15.31
C ILE A 84 -23.06 58.50 -14.02
N GLU A 85 -22.30 58.24 -13.03
CA GLU A 85 -22.41 58.87 -11.71
C GLU A 85 -21.17 59.70 -11.42
N VAL A 86 -21.39 60.96 -11.08
CA VAL A 86 -20.34 61.90 -10.69
C VAL A 86 -20.72 62.59 -9.41
N GLN A 87 -19.81 62.80 -8.54
CA GLN A 87 -20.05 63.49 -7.25
C GLN A 87 -19.55 64.91 -7.31
N LEU A 88 -20.41 65.85 -6.87
CA LEU A 88 -20.03 67.24 -6.69
C LEU A 88 -19.79 67.53 -5.20
N LEU A 89 -18.62 68.00 -4.91
CA LEU A 89 -18.18 68.31 -3.56
C LEU A 89 -17.75 69.77 -3.45
N ASP A 90 -17.84 70.33 -2.24
CA ASP A 90 -17.21 71.59 -1.95
C ASP A 90 -15.70 71.39 -1.56
N ASN A 91 -15.01 72.47 -1.36
CA ASN A 91 -13.60 72.48 -0.95
C ASN A 91 -13.36 71.87 0.47
N SER A 92 -14.40 71.53 1.19
CA SER A 92 -14.35 70.83 2.47
C SER A 92 -14.69 69.38 2.32
N LEU A 93 -14.78 68.88 1.11
CA LEU A 93 -15.22 67.52 0.75
C LEU A 93 -16.65 67.21 1.22
N GLN A 94 -17.48 68.24 1.38
CA GLN A 94 -18.89 68.04 1.70
C GLN A 94 -19.74 67.99 0.43
N PRO A 95 -20.71 67.12 0.37
CA PRO A 95 -21.57 66.96 -0.80
C PRO A 95 -22.46 68.22 -1.04
N LEU A 96 -22.41 68.70 -2.27
CA LEU A 96 -23.33 69.74 -2.71
C LEU A 96 -24.64 69.10 -3.20
N LYS A 97 -25.72 69.37 -2.40
CA LYS A 97 -27.00 68.70 -2.58
C LYS A 97 -27.96 69.60 -3.39
N ASN A 98 -28.85 68.92 -4.14
CA ASN A 98 -29.91 69.63 -4.94
C ASN A 98 -29.30 70.70 -5.88
N SER A 99 -28.09 70.41 -6.37
CA SER A 99 -27.37 71.29 -7.30
C SER A 99 -27.65 70.86 -8.74
N GLN A 100 -28.02 71.86 -9.56
CA GLN A 100 -28.26 71.62 -10.99
C GLN A 100 -26.93 71.50 -11.78
N ILE A 101 -26.78 70.44 -12.51
CA ILE A 101 -25.61 70.16 -13.40
C ILE A 101 -26.10 70.11 -14.81
N ASN A 102 -25.54 70.98 -15.63
CA ASN A 102 -25.75 70.87 -17.08
C ASN A 102 -24.74 69.87 -17.66
N TYR A 103 -25.21 68.99 -18.47
CA TYR A 103 -24.31 68.05 -19.15
C TYR A 103 -24.54 68.02 -20.67
N VAL A 104 -23.50 67.64 -21.40
CA VAL A 104 -23.52 67.48 -22.83
C VAL A 104 -22.76 66.19 -23.17
N TRP A 105 -23.38 65.30 -23.90
CA TRP A 105 -22.76 64.11 -24.44
C TRP A 105 -22.38 64.36 -25.87
N GLU A 106 -21.07 64.31 -26.17
CA GLU A 106 -20.53 64.71 -27.48
C GLU A 106 -20.99 63.74 -28.59
N ALA A 107 -21.10 62.48 -28.30
CA ALA A 107 -21.30 61.44 -29.31
C ALA A 107 -22.57 61.60 -30.13
N ASP A 108 -23.66 62.04 -29.55
CA ASP A 108 -24.97 62.23 -30.19
C ASP A 108 -25.53 63.63 -29.98
N GLY A 109 -24.79 64.50 -29.30
CA GLY A 109 -25.23 65.88 -28.96
C GLY A 109 -26.32 65.92 -27.86
N THR A 110 -26.59 64.83 -27.20
CA THR A 110 -27.53 64.78 -26.09
C THR A 110 -27.10 65.73 -24.97
N ASN A 111 -28.01 66.62 -24.57
CA ASN A 111 -27.76 67.54 -23.48
C ASN A 111 -28.95 67.51 -22.50
N GLY A 112 -28.67 67.89 -21.27
CA GLY A 112 -29.69 67.88 -20.23
C GLY A 112 -29.24 68.49 -18.93
N ILE A 113 -30.15 68.44 -17.95
CA ILE A 113 -29.89 68.90 -16.61
C ILE A 113 -30.07 67.70 -15.69
N ALA A 114 -29.09 67.44 -14.85
CA ALA A 114 -29.17 66.49 -13.75
C ALA A 114 -29.14 67.24 -12.41
N GLU A 115 -29.64 66.66 -11.35
CA GLU A 115 -29.65 67.25 -10.02
C GLU A 115 -28.88 66.30 -9.07
N THR A 116 -28.07 66.93 -8.19
CA THR A 116 -27.33 66.12 -7.21
C THR A 116 -28.24 65.67 -6.08
N ASP A 117 -28.12 64.47 -5.63
CA ASP A 117 -28.85 63.90 -4.51
C ASP A 117 -28.35 64.39 -3.11
N SER A 118 -28.86 63.81 -2.03
CA SER A 118 -28.50 64.17 -0.66
C SER A 118 -27.01 63.88 -0.35
N THR A 119 -26.30 63.10 -1.16
CA THR A 119 -24.88 62.71 -1.02
C THR A 119 -24.00 63.37 -2.09
N GLY A 120 -24.57 64.33 -2.86
CA GLY A 120 -23.84 65.08 -3.86
C GLY A 120 -23.64 64.37 -5.20
N TRP A 121 -24.22 63.19 -5.38
CA TRP A 121 -24.13 62.44 -6.63
C TRP A 121 -25.20 62.90 -7.62
N PHE A 122 -24.83 63.03 -8.87
CA PHE A 122 -25.77 63.13 -9.98
C PHE A 122 -25.56 62.02 -10.99
N THR A 123 -26.60 61.67 -11.68
CA THR A 123 -26.59 60.54 -12.64
C THR A 123 -26.98 61.10 -14.04
N VAL A 124 -26.16 60.75 -15.01
CA VAL A 124 -26.46 60.95 -16.42
C VAL A 124 -26.77 59.60 -17.05
N ASN A 125 -27.95 59.46 -17.61
CA ASN A 125 -28.32 58.22 -18.32
C ASN A 125 -28.04 58.41 -19.79
N LEU A 126 -27.12 57.61 -20.29
CA LEU A 126 -26.75 57.58 -21.70
C LEU A 126 -27.34 56.33 -22.36
N THR A 127 -27.91 56.50 -23.54
CA THR A 127 -28.40 55.43 -24.38
C THR A 127 -27.42 55.28 -25.56
N ILE A 128 -26.80 54.13 -25.70
CA ILE A 128 -25.86 53.85 -26.77
C ILE A 128 -26.59 52.98 -27.78
N GLU A 129 -26.85 53.51 -28.93
CA GLU A 129 -27.56 52.79 -30.01
C GLU A 129 -26.72 51.59 -30.49
N GLU A 130 -27.37 50.57 -31.06
CA GLU A 130 -26.69 49.34 -31.52
C GLU A 130 -25.71 49.63 -32.66
N ASP A 131 -25.95 50.68 -33.47
CA ASP A 131 -25.13 51.08 -34.59
C ASP A 131 -24.23 52.30 -34.26
N HIS A 132 -24.12 52.67 -33.01
CA HIS A 132 -23.31 53.80 -32.56
C HIS A 132 -21.86 53.65 -33.01
N GLU A 133 -21.24 54.76 -33.43
CA GLU A 133 -19.79 54.76 -33.77
C GLU A 133 -18.95 54.37 -32.59
N LEU A 134 -17.88 53.58 -32.84
CA LEU A 134 -16.92 53.18 -31.82
C LEU A 134 -15.89 54.29 -31.64
N GLY A 135 -15.45 54.51 -30.42
CA GLY A 135 -14.41 55.50 -30.18
C GLY A 135 -14.49 56.12 -28.79
N ASN A 136 -13.68 57.16 -28.63
CA ASN A 136 -13.64 57.96 -27.40
C ASN A 136 -14.51 59.20 -27.57
N PHE A 137 -15.47 59.41 -26.70
CA PHE A 137 -16.39 60.55 -26.69
C PHE A 137 -16.39 61.17 -25.33
N THR A 138 -16.55 62.53 -25.32
CA THR A 138 -16.48 63.27 -24.05
C THR A 138 -17.88 63.56 -23.50
N LEU A 139 -18.07 63.33 -22.25
CA LEU A 139 -19.21 63.81 -21.45
C LEU A 139 -18.78 65.02 -20.67
N ASP A 140 -19.22 66.19 -21.11
CA ASP A 140 -19.00 67.43 -20.40
C ASP A 140 -20.12 67.70 -19.38
N TYR A 141 -19.76 68.20 -18.22
CA TYR A 141 -20.73 68.61 -17.20
C TYR A 141 -20.24 69.86 -16.49
N THR A 142 -21.22 70.70 -16.21
CA THR A 142 -20.97 72.03 -15.62
C THR A 142 -21.94 72.34 -14.48
N TYR A 143 -21.38 72.69 -13.37
CA TYR A 143 -22.07 73.26 -12.25
C TYR A 143 -21.98 74.81 -12.36
N PRO A 144 -23.10 75.56 -12.56
CA PRO A 144 -23.01 76.99 -12.78
C PRO A 144 -22.65 77.74 -11.48
N GLY A 145 -22.65 77.09 -10.36
CA GLY A 145 -22.48 77.74 -9.04
C GLY A 145 -23.78 78.14 -8.40
N ASP A 146 -23.66 78.50 -7.15
CA ASP A 146 -24.77 79.10 -6.33
C ASP A 146 -24.20 80.26 -5.53
N PRO A 147 -25.06 81.00 -4.74
CA PRO A 147 -24.57 82.10 -3.97
C PRO A 147 -23.46 81.79 -2.96
N ARG A 148 -23.19 80.50 -2.70
CA ARG A 148 -22.22 80.06 -1.71
C ARG A 148 -21.07 79.35 -2.32
N HIS A 149 -21.20 78.85 -3.53
CA HIS A 149 -20.18 78.02 -4.19
C HIS A 149 -19.90 78.54 -5.60
N GLN A 150 -18.65 78.59 -5.94
CA GLN A 150 -18.22 78.94 -7.28
C GLN A 150 -18.54 77.83 -8.26
N GLY A 151 -18.96 78.13 -9.46
CA GLY A 151 -19.16 77.16 -10.51
C GLY A 151 -17.90 76.44 -10.91
N THR A 152 -18.07 75.21 -11.35
CA THR A 152 -16.97 74.37 -11.87
C THR A 152 -17.47 73.57 -13.06
N SER A 153 -16.54 73.14 -13.88
CA SER A 153 -16.80 72.22 -15.00
C SER A 153 -15.83 71.05 -14.97
N GLY A 154 -16.30 69.92 -15.44
CA GLY A 154 -15.51 68.71 -15.62
C GLY A 154 -15.86 68.03 -16.92
N SER A 155 -15.02 67.17 -17.36
CA SER A 155 -15.25 66.34 -18.53
C SER A 155 -14.75 64.91 -18.28
N MET A 156 -15.44 63.95 -18.79
CA MET A 156 -15.11 62.56 -18.70
C MET A 156 -15.04 61.94 -20.09
N ASP A 157 -13.90 61.33 -20.37
CA ASP A 157 -13.74 60.57 -21.60
C ASP A 157 -14.36 59.18 -21.43
N LEU A 158 -15.29 58.87 -22.32
CA LEU A 158 -16.05 57.64 -22.31
C LEU A 158 -15.83 56.87 -23.60
N TRP A 159 -15.32 55.67 -23.44
CA TRP A 159 -15.10 54.81 -24.58
C TRP A 159 -16.37 54.05 -24.95
N VAL A 160 -16.90 54.27 -26.16
CA VAL A 160 -17.92 53.42 -26.79
C VAL A 160 -17.16 52.30 -27.54
N VAL A 161 -17.38 51.09 -27.05
CA VAL A 161 -16.66 49.91 -27.53
C VAL A 161 -17.63 48.83 -27.95
N SER A 162 -17.19 48.00 -28.89
CA SER A 162 -17.90 46.79 -29.25
C SER A 162 -17.52 45.65 -28.29
N ARG A 163 -18.48 44.81 -28.01
CA ARG A 163 -18.19 43.49 -27.43
C ARG A 163 -17.63 42.60 -28.50
N THR A 164 -16.63 41.80 -28.12
CA THR A 164 -16.14 40.74 -28.94
C THR A 164 -16.63 39.40 -28.45
N TYR A 165 -16.94 38.54 -29.39
CA TYR A 165 -17.38 37.18 -29.13
C TYR A 165 -16.41 36.22 -29.79
N ILE A 166 -15.99 35.23 -29.00
CA ILE A 166 -15.18 34.14 -29.51
C ILE A 166 -16.09 32.92 -29.55
N THR A 167 -16.24 32.34 -30.72
CA THR A 167 -17.04 31.13 -30.93
C THR A 167 -16.13 30.00 -31.34
N LEU A 168 -16.08 28.97 -30.51
CA LEU A 168 -15.34 27.75 -30.84
C LEU A 168 -16.06 27.00 -31.92
N GLN A 169 -15.37 26.65 -32.98
CA GLN A 169 -15.91 25.91 -34.15
C GLN A 169 -15.57 24.44 -34.08
N ASP A 170 -14.35 24.13 -33.69
CA ASP A 170 -13.86 22.76 -33.58
C ASP A 170 -12.75 22.66 -32.51
N THR A 171 -12.72 21.54 -31.77
CA THR A 171 -11.64 21.20 -30.85
C THR A 171 -11.33 19.72 -30.93
N THR A 172 -10.09 19.38 -30.69
CA THR A 172 -9.69 17.99 -30.54
C THR A 172 -10.07 17.46 -29.13
N PRO A 173 -10.21 16.11 -28.95
CA PRO A 173 -10.60 15.53 -27.68
C PRO A 173 -9.75 15.97 -26.47
N ASN A 174 -10.36 15.98 -25.29
CA ASN A 174 -9.77 16.53 -24.06
C ASN A 174 -8.65 15.67 -23.43
N ILE A 175 -8.47 14.43 -23.86
CA ILE A 175 -7.42 13.53 -23.36
C ILE A 175 -6.44 13.27 -24.47
N ARG A 176 -5.16 13.48 -24.19
CA ARG A 176 -4.06 13.40 -25.12
C ARG A 176 -2.92 12.58 -24.57
N SER A 177 -2.20 11.93 -25.48
CA SER A 177 -0.98 11.19 -25.21
C SER A 177 0.23 11.91 -25.78
N THR A 178 1.39 11.48 -25.40
CA THR A 178 2.67 11.97 -25.92
C THR A 178 2.72 11.91 -27.45
N GLY A 179 3.08 13.03 -28.08
CA GLY A 179 3.20 13.15 -29.52
C GLY A 179 1.91 13.47 -30.27
N ASP A 180 0.77 13.51 -29.57
CA ASP A 180 -0.48 13.98 -30.18
C ASP A 180 -0.40 15.46 -30.53
N ILE A 181 -1.18 15.86 -31.51
CA ILE A 181 -1.41 17.27 -31.85
C ILE A 181 -2.69 17.69 -31.14
N TRP A 182 -2.63 18.76 -30.37
CA TRP A 182 -3.79 19.44 -29.87
C TRP A 182 -4.08 20.67 -30.71
N GLU A 183 -5.29 20.78 -31.19
CA GLU A 183 -5.70 21.86 -32.10
C GLU A 183 -7.11 22.35 -31.81
N PHE A 184 -7.37 23.61 -32.12
CA PHE A 184 -8.71 24.17 -32.12
C PHE A 184 -8.88 25.22 -33.23
N THR A 185 -10.12 25.44 -33.64
CA THR A 185 -10.52 26.53 -34.54
C THR A 185 -11.58 27.37 -33.84
N ALA A 186 -11.39 28.68 -33.83
CA ALA A 186 -12.36 29.62 -33.25
C ALA A 186 -12.57 30.82 -34.15
N GLN A 187 -13.71 31.49 -34.01
CA GLN A 187 -14.06 32.70 -34.72
C GLN A 187 -14.24 33.86 -33.75
N VAL A 188 -13.65 34.99 -34.05
CA VAL A 188 -13.77 36.24 -33.30
C VAL A 188 -14.63 37.23 -34.10
N THR A 189 -15.72 37.67 -33.52
CA THR A 189 -16.64 38.64 -34.11
C THR A 189 -16.97 39.75 -33.14
N ASP A 190 -17.41 40.89 -33.66
CA ASP A 190 -17.98 41.97 -32.85
C ASP A 190 -19.47 41.71 -32.52
N ASP A 191 -20.13 42.69 -31.86
CA ASP A 191 -21.54 42.64 -31.48
C ASP A 191 -22.50 42.65 -32.69
N ASN A 192 -22.05 43.13 -33.87
CA ASN A 192 -22.77 43.05 -35.13
C ASN A 192 -22.44 41.77 -35.92
N ARG A 193 -21.72 40.79 -35.33
CA ARG A 193 -21.27 39.56 -35.96
C ARG A 193 -20.32 39.80 -37.15
N THR A 194 -19.67 40.95 -37.19
CA THR A 194 -18.64 41.26 -38.18
C THR A 194 -17.32 40.67 -37.69
N ALA A 195 -16.52 40.13 -38.56
CA ALA A 195 -15.19 39.61 -38.21
C ALA A 195 -14.32 40.73 -37.64
N VAL A 196 -13.71 40.49 -36.48
CA VAL A 196 -12.78 41.43 -35.87
C VAL A 196 -11.47 41.42 -36.66
N ILE A 197 -11.07 42.58 -37.13
CA ILE A 197 -9.83 42.78 -37.88
C ILE A 197 -8.90 43.74 -37.09
N LYS A 198 -7.60 43.55 -37.27
CA LYS A 198 -6.57 44.40 -36.67
C LYS A 198 -6.66 45.79 -37.30
N ASP A 199 -6.57 46.82 -36.48
CA ASP A 199 -6.68 48.21 -36.90
C ASP A 199 -5.40 48.71 -37.63
N SER A 200 -5.06 48.09 -38.72
CA SER A 200 -3.91 48.50 -39.52
C SER A 200 -4.26 49.55 -40.61
N GLY A 201 -5.47 50.14 -40.52
CA GLY A 201 -5.83 51.30 -41.30
C GLY A 201 -5.91 51.16 -42.82
N GLN A 202 -5.73 49.98 -43.35
CA GLN A 202 -5.85 49.72 -44.81
C GLN A 202 -6.49 48.37 -45.08
N ALA A 203 -7.76 48.43 -45.41
CA ALA A 203 -8.38 47.37 -46.17
C ALA A 203 -7.72 47.33 -47.55
N LEU A 204 -6.69 46.54 -47.71
CA LEU A 204 -6.13 46.24 -49.03
C LEU A 204 -6.76 44.96 -49.52
N ASP A 205 -7.55 45.12 -50.58
CA ASP A 205 -7.95 44.08 -51.52
C ASP A 205 -8.04 42.66 -50.98
N GLY A 206 -9.07 42.44 -50.21
CA GLY A 206 -9.62 41.11 -50.03
C GLY A 206 -8.92 40.18 -49.06
N CYS A 207 -7.74 40.49 -48.54
CA CYS A 207 -7.05 39.70 -47.53
C CYS A 207 -5.79 40.35 -46.96
N GLY A 208 -5.65 41.62 -47.06
CA GLY A 208 -4.43 42.31 -46.67
C GLY A 208 -4.41 42.88 -45.25
N ALA A 209 -5.49 42.75 -44.54
CA ALA A 209 -5.52 43.11 -43.15
C ALA A 209 -5.23 41.85 -42.31
N ASN A 210 -4.18 41.86 -41.54
CA ASN A 210 -4.00 40.87 -40.47
C ASN A 210 -5.26 40.93 -39.62
N GLY A 211 -5.85 39.80 -39.34
CA GLY A 211 -7.00 39.73 -38.44
C GLY A 211 -6.64 40.21 -37.03
N GLY A 212 -7.64 40.38 -36.17
CA GLY A 212 -7.42 40.70 -34.79
C GLY A 212 -6.57 39.63 -34.09
N ASP A 213 -5.70 40.07 -33.23
CA ASP A 213 -4.85 39.16 -32.43
C ASP A 213 -5.62 38.58 -31.28
N VAL A 214 -5.54 37.27 -31.08
CA VAL A 214 -6.12 36.55 -29.97
C VAL A 214 -4.99 36.01 -29.14
N LEU A 215 -5.04 36.27 -27.84
CA LEU A 215 -4.13 35.69 -26.89
C LEU A 215 -4.65 34.31 -26.50
N VAL A 216 -3.87 33.30 -26.83
CA VAL A 216 -4.07 31.92 -26.31
C VAL A 216 -3.26 31.81 -25.02
N ILE A 217 -3.95 31.51 -23.92
CA ILE A 217 -3.35 31.34 -22.61
C ILE A 217 -3.56 29.89 -22.21
N MET A 218 -2.47 29.20 -21.91
CA MET A 218 -2.48 27.84 -21.38
C MET A 218 -1.95 27.86 -19.95
N GLU A 219 -2.71 27.29 -19.06
CA GLU A 219 -2.40 27.23 -17.64
C GLU A 219 -2.49 25.78 -17.17
N GLY A 220 -1.43 25.25 -16.57
CA GLY A 220 -1.53 24.01 -15.82
C GLY A 220 -2.37 24.23 -14.57
N THR A 221 -3.37 23.40 -14.32
CA THR A 221 -4.31 23.61 -13.19
C THR A 221 -3.66 23.62 -11.82
N ASP A 222 -2.47 23.01 -11.71
CA ASP A 222 -1.72 22.96 -10.44
C ASP A 222 -0.56 23.97 -10.38
N PHE A 223 -0.43 24.83 -11.40
CA PHE A 223 0.66 25.79 -11.56
C PHE A 223 0.11 27.13 -12.05
N GLU A 224 -0.81 27.71 -11.30
CA GLU A 224 -1.50 28.96 -11.64
C GLU A 224 -0.57 30.13 -11.98
N ASP A 225 0.66 30.12 -11.47
CA ASP A 225 1.68 31.13 -11.74
C ASP A 225 2.45 30.91 -13.06
N ARG A 226 2.17 29.81 -13.77
CA ARG A 226 2.90 29.44 -15.00
C ARG A 226 1.95 29.34 -16.16
N THR A 227 2.00 30.35 -17.01
CA THR A 227 1.12 30.46 -18.15
C THR A 227 1.93 30.55 -19.45
N HIS A 228 1.53 29.74 -20.42
CA HIS A 228 1.99 29.95 -21.80
C HIS A 228 1.06 30.97 -22.47
N ARG A 229 1.63 31.95 -23.15
CA ARG A 229 0.91 32.98 -23.89
C ARG A 229 1.42 33.05 -25.29
N GLN A 230 0.52 32.90 -26.23
CA GLN A 230 0.85 33.03 -27.65
C GLN A 230 -0.21 33.86 -28.37
N ILE A 231 0.24 34.80 -29.17
CA ILE A 231 -0.62 35.56 -30.05
C ILE A 231 -0.87 34.72 -31.31
N VAL A 232 -2.13 34.64 -31.68
CA VAL A 232 -2.58 34.01 -32.92
C VAL A 232 -3.36 35.01 -33.73
N ASP A 233 -2.87 35.32 -34.92
CA ASP A 233 -3.56 36.19 -35.85
C ASP A 233 -4.75 35.48 -36.48
N THR A 234 -5.84 36.18 -36.64
CA THR A 234 -6.97 35.69 -37.41
C THR A 234 -6.61 35.62 -38.91
N GLN A 235 -6.77 34.44 -39.47
CA GLN A 235 -6.27 34.15 -40.84
C GLN A 235 -7.21 34.62 -41.95
N CYS A 236 -6.60 35.00 -43.08
CA CYS A 236 -7.25 35.19 -44.34
C CYS A 236 -7.27 33.88 -45.19
N PRO A 237 -8.34 33.57 -45.95
CA PRO A 237 -9.46 34.41 -46.33
C PRO A 237 -10.60 34.48 -45.32
N ASN A 238 -10.52 33.78 -44.23
CA ASN A 238 -11.55 33.70 -43.22
C ASN A 238 -11.25 34.69 -42.07
N ALA A 239 -11.30 35.98 -42.37
CA ALA A 239 -11.10 37.02 -41.39
C ALA A 239 -11.90 36.72 -40.11
N GLY A 240 -11.27 36.92 -38.96
CA GLY A 240 -11.83 36.61 -37.66
C GLY A 240 -11.74 35.14 -37.26
N THR A 241 -11.22 34.25 -38.09
CA THR A 241 -11.00 32.83 -37.76
C THR A 241 -9.55 32.63 -37.30
N ILE A 242 -9.38 31.96 -36.18
CA ILE A 242 -8.09 31.50 -35.71
C ILE A 242 -8.02 29.98 -35.78
N HIS A 243 -6.89 29.48 -36.15
CA HIS A 243 -6.53 28.07 -36.07
C HIS A 243 -5.25 27.98 -35.26
N TYR A 244 -5.27 27.13 -34.24
CA TYR A 244 -4.13 26.91 -33.38
C TYR A 244 -3.85 25.41 -33.30
N GLU A 245 -2.58 25.05 -33.44
CA GLU A 245 -2.11 23.69 -33.28
C GLU A 245 -0.85 23.65 -32.42
N MET A 246 -0.70 22.63 -31.60
CA MET A 246 0.49 22.40 -30.79
C MET A 246 0.77 20.91 -30.71
N VAL A 247 2.01 20.52 -30.95
CA VAL A 247 2.49 19.16 -30.70
C VAL A 247 2.76 19.00 -29.20
N LEU A 248 2.15 18.01 -28.62
CA LEU A 248 2.29 17.73 -27.17
C LEU A 248 3.50 16.84 -26.92
N ASP A 249 4.61 17.46 -26.60
CA ASP A 249 5.85 16.79 -26.24
C ASP A 249 6.15 17.04 -24.75
N PRO A 250 5.90 16.04 -23.89
CA PRO A 250 6.07 16.20 -22.45
C PRO A 250 7.55 16.41 -22.06
N GLN A 251 8.50 15.94 -22.88
CA GLN A 251 9.92 16.16 -22.63
C GLN A 251 10.27 17.64 -22.79
N LEU A 252 9.82 18.28 -23.86
CA LEU A 252 10.03 19.70 -24.11
C LEU A 252 9.33 20.55 -23.04
N LEU A 253 8.11 20.14 -22.65
CA LEU A 253 7.35 20.80 -21.59
C LEU A 253 8.07 20.74 -20.24
N ARG A 254 8.64 19.61 -19.87
CA ARG A 254 9.38 19.45 -18.63
C ARG A 254 10.69 20.21 -18.63
N ASP A 255 11.41 20.21 -19.73
CA ASP A 255 12.74 20.80 -19.83
C ASP A 255 12.69 22.33 -19.90
N ASP A 256 11.53 22.92 -20.17
CA ASP A 256 11.33 24.36 -20.12
C ASP A 256 11.02 24.83 -18.69
N PRO A 257 11.89 25.62 -18.06
CA PRO A 257 11.69 26.10 -16.69
C PRO A 257 10.49 27.03 -16.52
N GLN A 258 9.96 27.57 -17.63
CA GLN A 258 8.78 28.44 -17.64
C GLN A 258 7.52 27.71 -18.12
N SER A 259 7.61 26.42 -18.37
CA SER A 259 6.48 25.64 -18.84
C SER A 259 5.29 25.65 -17.88
N PHE A 260 4.10 25.66 -18.44
CA PHE A 260 2.85 25.50 -17.72
C PHE A 260 2.64 24.05 -17.23
N LEU A 261 3.42 23.09 -17.73
CA LEU A 261 3.46 21.70 -17.28
C LEU A 261 4.89 21.29 -16.90
N PRO A 262 5.42 21.77 -15.78
CA PRO A 262 6.81 21.50 -15.39
C PRO A 262 7.10 20.03 -15.11
N ASP A 263 6.07 19.21 -14.87
CA ASP A 263 6.18 17.76 -14.74
C ASP A 263 6.02 17.04 -16.09
N GLY A 264 5.74 17.77 -17.16
CA GLY A 264 5.46 17.22 -18.48
C GLY A 264 4.01 16.77 -18.69
N PHE A 265 3.30 16.42 -17.64
CA PHE A 265 1.95 15.85 -17.68
C PHE A 265 0.97 16.60 -16.78
N GLY A 266 -0.30 16.57 -17.17
CA GLY A 266 -1.36 17.09 -16.35
C GLY A 266 -2.48 17.77 -17.11
N PRO A 267 -3.50 18.25 -16.40
CA PRO A 267 -4.60 19.02 -16.96
C PRO A 267 -4.17 20.45 -17.26
N VAL A 268 -4.64 20.96 -18.38
CA VAL A 268 -4.36 22.31 -18.88
C VAL A 268 -5.68 23.02 -19.15
N ASN A 269 -5.84 24.19 -18.59
CA ASN A 269 -6.89 25.13 -18.97
C ASN A 269 -6.44 25.95 -20.16
N VAL A 270 -7.29 26.10 -21.14
CA VAL A 270 -7.02 26.95 -22.30
C VAL A 270 -8.03 28.08 -22.34
N ILE A 271 -7.51 29.30 -22.31
CA ILE A 271 -8.28 30.52 -22.31
C ILE A 271 -7.95 31.30 -23.57
N LEU A 272 -8.97 31.64 -24.34
CA LEU A 272 -8.85 32.55 -25.43
C LEU A 272 -9.27 33.93 -24.96
N ARG A 273 -8.41 34.90 -25.23
CA ARG A 273 -8.63 36.28 -24.81
C ARG A 273 -8.37 37.21 -25.99
N PHE A 274 -9.37 37.98 -26.34
CA PHE A 274 -9.20 39.12 -27.18
C PHE A 274 -8.94 40.34 -26.28
N GLU A 275 -7.71 40.89 -26.33
CA GLU A 275 -7.29 41.98 -25.44
C GLU A 275 -7.02 43.25 -26.25
N GLU A 276 -7.20 44.36 -25.56
CA GLU A 276 -6.77 45.65 -26.03
C GLU A 276 -5.24 45.81 -25.98
N ASN A 277 -4.73 46.88 -26.55
CA ASN A 277 -3.34 47.29 -26.46
C ASN A 277 -2.92 47.66 -25.03
N LEU A 278 -2.86 46.72 -24.13
CA LEU A 278 -2.31 46.96 -22.79
C LEU A 278 -1.02 46.18 -22.65
N PRO A 279 0.10 46.86 -22.35
CA PRO A 279 1.33 46.17 -22.00
C PRO A 279 1.12 45.35 -20.71
N HIS A 280 1.67 44.16 -20.65
CA HIS A 280 1.75 43.42 -19.40
C HIS A 280 2.75 44.16 -18.50
N GLU A 281 2.27 44.73 -17.41
CA GLU A 281 3.15 45.33 -16.40
C GLU A 281 4.11 44.28 -15.83
N GLY A 282 5.41 44.52 -15.89
CA GLY A 282 6.43 43.71 -15.23
C GLY A 282 7.09 42.63 -16.08
N CYS A 283 6.74 42.53 -17.35
CA CYS A 283 7.40 41.59 -18.26
C CYS A 283 8.27 42.27 -19.31
N GLU A 284 9.49 41.76 -19.50
CA GLU A 284 10.29 42.10 -20.68
C GLU A 284 9.98 41.07 -21.79
N PRO A 285 9.46 41.49 -22.97
CA PRO A 285 9.19 40.56 -24.03
C PRO A 285 10.48 39.94 -24.57
N LEU A 286 10.46 38.63 -24.82
CA LEU A 286 11.54 37.95 -25.52
C LEU A 286 11.66 38.51 -26.95
N ASP A 287 12.90 38.64 -27.45
CA ASP A 287 13.14 39.05 -28.85
C ASP A 287 12.41 38.13 -29.81
N ALA A 288 11.73 38.70 -30.78
CA ALA A 288 10.98 37.99 -31.82
C ALA A 288 11.83 36.92 -32.56
N GLU A 289 13.13 37.12 -32.62
CA GLU A 289 14.09 36.20 -33.23
C GLU A 289 14.36 34.96 -32.32
N ALA A 290 14.32 35.13 -31.02
CA ALA A 290 14.42 34.02 -30.05
C ALA A 290 13.16 33.17 -30.01
N LEU A 291 11.97 33.76 -30.16
CA LEU A 291 10.69 33.07 -30.21
C LEU A 291 10.56 32.19 -31.48
N SER A 292 11.09 32.64 -32.64
CA SER A 292 10.98 31.90 -33.90
C SER A 292 11.93 30.71 -34.00
N THR A 293 13.01 30.70 -33.24
CA THR A 293 14.06 29.67 -33.33
C THR A 293 14.05 28.64 -32.23
N SER A 294 13.48 28.94 -31.06
CA SER A 294 13.55 28.06 -29.89
C SER A 294 12.26 27.29 -29.57
N GLY A 295 11.13 27.68 -30.15
CA GLY A 295 9.82 27.21 -29.67
C GLY A 295 9.56 27.58 -28.20
N ALA A 296 10.36 28.54 -27.71
CA ALA A 296 10.27 29.00 -26.33
C ALA A 296 8.94 29.74 -26.09
N TRP A 297 8.39 29.58 -24.94
CA TRP A 297 7.11 30.11 -24.54
C TRP A 297 7.31 31.44 -23.85
N ASP A 298 6.80 32.51 -24.42
CA ASP A 298 6.94 33.84 -23.87
C ASP A 298 5.76 34.20 -22.98
N PRO A 299 5.95 34.25 -21.65
CA PRO A 299 4.89 34.66 -20.72
C PRO A 299 4.49 36.11 -20.87
N CYS A 300 5.27 36.92 -21.59
CA CYS A 300 5.13 38.37 -21.70
C CYS A 300 4.66 38.82 -23.08
N VAL A 301 4.06 37.95 -23.84
CA VAL A 301 3.56 38.28 -25.18
C VAL A 301 2.52 39.41 -25.10
N GLN A 302 2.74 40.44 -25.87
CA GLN A 302 1.86 41.60 -25.99
C GLN A 302 0.88 41.46 -27.14
N VAL A 303 -0.41 41.58 -26.82
CA VAL A 303 -1.47 41.62 -27.81
C VAL A 303 -1.63 43.03 -28.34
N VAL A 304 -1.63 43.19 -29.64
CA VAL A 304 -1.79 44.49 -30.33
C VAL A 304 -3.08 44.48 -31.13
N ASN A 305 -4.17 45.00 -30.55
CA ASN A 305 -5.46 45.11 -31.19
C ASN A 305 -5.91 46.57 -31.28
N SER A 306 -6.99 46.81 -32.04
CA SER A 306 -7.62 48.11 -32.15
C SER A 306 -8.23 48.53 -30.78
N ASP A 307 -8.08 49.82 -30.46
CA ASP A 307 -8.70 50.42 -29.26
C ASP A 307 -10.23 50.41 -29.30
N HIS A 308 -10.83 50.23 -30.46
CA HIS A 308 -12.28 50.18 -30.66
C HIS A 308 -12.91 48.83 -30.24
N TYR A 309 -12.12 47.75 -30.20
CA TYR A 309 -12.57 46.45 -29.79
C TYR A 309 -12.05 46.15 -28.41
N ARG A 310 -12.95 46.20 -27.47
CA ARG A 310 -12.60 45.92 -26.06
C ARG A 310 -12.74 44.45 -25.75
N ARG A 311 -11.79 43.96 -25.06
CA ARG A 311 -11.94 42.69 -24.39
C ARG A 311 -13.21 42.68 -23.58
N VAL A 312 -14.04 41.76 -23.84
CA VAL A 312 -15.24 41.60 -23.05
C VAL A 312 -15.21 40.34 -22.25
N MET A 313 -14.69 39.31 -22.79
CA MET A 313 -14.71 38.02 -22.09
C MET A 313 -13.46 37.19 -22.36
N GLN A 314 -12.99 36.54 -21.31
CA GLN A 314 -12.21 35.34 -21.38
C GLN A 314 -13.14 34.23 -21.87
N PHE A 315 -12.83 33.61 -22.99
CA PHE A 315 -13.51 32.41 -23.39
C PHE A 315 -12.66 31.23 -22.98
N GLN A 316 -13.20 30.39 -22.10
CA GLN A 316 -12.54 29.18 -21.69
C GLN A 316 -12.85 28.10 -22.72
N VAL A 317 -11.86 27.71 -23.46
CA VAL A 317 -11.92 26.48 -24.28
C VAL A 317 -11.88 25.32 -23.28
N ASP A 318 -12.63 24.26 -23.53
CA ASP A 318 -12.44 23.03 -22.78
C ASP A 318 -10.96 22.64 -22.83
N GLY A 319 -10.33 22.65 -21.67
CA GLY A 319 -8.92 22.33 -21.54
C GLY A 319 -8.64 20.89 -21.95
N PHE A 320 -7.39 20.54 -22.09
CA PHE A 320 -6.97 19.18 -22.32
C PHE A 320 -6.17 18.63 -21.14
N SER A 321 -6.00 17.33 -21.12
CA SER A 321 -5.07 16.66 -20.19
C SER A 321 -4.04 15.89 -20.99
N LEU A 322 -2.77 16.21 -20.79
CA LEU A 322 -1.67 15.41 -21.32
C LEU A 322 -1.37 14.31 -20.32
N ILE A 323 -1.66 13.07 -20.71
CA ILE A 323 -1.58 11.91 -19.83
C ILE A 323 -0.39 11.05 -20.23
N GLY A 324 0.52 10.85 -19.28
CA GLY A 324 1.69 10.00 -19.45
C GLY A 324 1.43 8.55 -19.05
N HIS A 325 2.19 7.64 -19.67
CA HIS A 325 2.23 6.26 -19.22
C HIS A 325 3.06 6.13 -17.95
N THR A 326 2.67 5.18 -17.11
CA THR A 326 3.43 4.84 -15.90
C THR A 326 3.96 3.43 -15.99
N THR A 327 5.13 3.23 -15.43
CA THR A 327 5.78 1.92 -15.34
C THR A 327 5.98 1.53 -13.89
N LEU A 328 5.52 0.34 -13.57
CA LEU A 328 5.76 -0.31 -12.28
C LEU A 328 6.86 -1.35 -12.45
N ASN A 329 8.01 -1.08 -11.87
CA ASN A 329 9.07 -2.06 -11.71
C ASN A 329 8.87 -2.82 -10.41
N VAL A 330 9.09 -4.14 -10.45
CA VAL A 330 9.01 -5.01 -9.28
C VAL A 330 10.29 -5.80 -9.21
N ASP A 331 10.96 -5.76 -8.08
CA ASP A 331 12.22 -6.45 -7.85
C ASP A 331 12.00 -7.96 -7.68
N ASP A 332 12.92 -8.76 -8.20
CA ASP A 332 12.89 -10.19 -8.01
C ASP A 332 13.27 -10.53 -6.56
N GLN A 333 12.50 -11.39 -5.93
CA GLN A 333 12.69 -11.75 -4.54
C GLN A 333 12.58 -13.25 -4.33
N ILE A 334 13.30 -13.72 -3.32
CA ILE A 334 13.15 -15.04 -2.72
C ILE A 334 12.40 -14.85 -1.40
N VAL A 335 11.28 -15.49 -1.28
CA VAL A 335 10.38 -15.33 -0.12
C VAL A 335 10.40 -16.59 0.72
N TYR A 336 10.47 -16.46 2.04
CA TYR A 336 10.35 -17.57 3.00
C TYR A 336 9.11 -17.36 3.86
N THR A 337 8.33 -18.41 4.06
CA THR A 337 7.12 -18.35 4.92
C THR A 337 7.46 -18.14 6.38
N SER A 338 8.61 -18.67 6.80
CA SER A 338 9.09 -18.57 8.18
C SER A 338 10.60 -18.69 8.23
N GLU A 339 11.19 -18.14 9.28
CA GLU A 339 12.59 -18.29 9.63
C GLU A 339 12.68 -18.78 11.06
N ILE A 340 13.71 -19.56 11.40
CA ILE A 340 13.93 -19.98 12.77
C ILE A 340 14.65 -18.85 13.51
N ASP A 341 14.06 -18.38 14.60
CA ASP A 341 14.69 -17.43 15.51
C ASP A 341 15.96 -18.07 16.09
N PRO A 342 17.14 -17.51 15.83
CA PRO A 342 18.38 -18.06 16.32
C PRO A 342 18.51 -18.05 17.85
N THR A 343 17.67 -17.28 18.52
CA THR A 343 17.71 -17.11 20.00
C THR A 343 16.79 -18.09 20.69
N THR A 344 15.60 -18.30 20.14
CA THR A 344 14.56 -19.14 20.78
C THR A 344 14.43 -20.51 20.13
N GLY A 345 14.95 -20.69 18.91
CA GLY A 345 14.76 -21.90 18.11
C GLY A 345 13.31 -22.07 17.60
N GLN A 346 12.46 -21.07 17.79
CA GLN A 346 11.07 -21.13 17.35
C GLN A 346 10.91 -20.49 15.96
N PRO A 347 9.96 -20.96 15.17
CA PRO A 347 9.67 -20.35 13.89
C PRO A 347 9.02 -18.96 14.06
N ILE A 348 9.56 -17.98 13.33
CA ILE A 348 8.96 -16.64 13.20
C ILE A 348 8.41 -16.55 11.79
N GLU A 349 7.13 -16.24 11.66
CA GLU A 349 6.50 -15.95 10.37
C GLU A 349 7.16 -14.70 9.75
N LYS A 350 7.56 -14.80 8.50
CA LYS A 350 8.06 -13.67 7.73
C LYS A 350 7.02 -13.22 6.73
N PRO A 351 6.70 -11.91 6.73
CA PRO A 351 5.88 -11.37 5.65
C PRO A 351 6.69 -11.34 4.35
N MET A 352 6.00 -11.43 3.23
CA MET A 352 6.58 -11.11 1.94
C MET A 352 6.65 -9.58 1.82
N VAL A 353 7.82 -9.05 1.49
CA VAL A 353 8.02 -7.61 1.29
C VAL A 353 8.20 -7.37 -0.19
N VAL A 354 7.22 -6.75 -0.84
CA VAL A 354 7.26 -6.45 -2.28
C VAL A 354 7.87 -5.06 -2.46
N THR A 355 9.01 -5.02 -3.13
CA THR A 355 9.73 -3.78 -3.44
C THR A 355 9.74 -3.51 -4.93
N GLY A 356 9.87 -2.24 -5.27
CA GLY A 356 9.94 -1.82 -6.65
C GLY A 356 9.93 -0.30 -6.79
N GLN A 357 9.72 0.18 -8.00
CA GLN A 357 9.75 1.60 -8.32
C GLN A 357 8.62 1.97 -9.27
N LEU A 358 7.97 3.09 -9.03
CA LEU A 358 6.99 3.71 -9.90
C LEU A 358 7.61 4.93 -10.58
N ILE A 359 7.63 4.89 -11.90
CA ILE A 359 8.15 5.97 -12.75
C ILE A 359 7.16 6.31 -13.85
N ASP A 360 7.22 7.53 -14.36
CA ASP A 360 6.52 7.91 -15.56
C ASP A 360 7.31 7.54 -16.82
N GLU A 361 6.75 7.85 -18.01
CA GLU A 361 7.39 7.55 -19.29
C GLU A 361 8.64 8.40 -19.56
N LEU A 362 8.83 9.51 -18.86
CA LEU A 362 10.01 10.35 -18.91
C LEU A 362 11.12 9.88 -17.95
N GLY A 363 10.86 8.81 -17.19
CA GLY A 363 11.76 8.29 -16.15
C GLY A 363 11.75 9.10 -14.87
N THR A 364 10.75 9.98 -14.67
CA THR A 364 10.61 10.74 -13.44
C THR A 364 10.00 9.86 -12.35
N ASN A 365 10.55 9.95 -11.17
CA ASN A 365 10.06 9.20 -10.02
C ASN A 365 8.74 9.77 -9.51
N LEU A 366 7.72 8.92 -9.40
CA LEU A 366 6.42 9.33 -8.89
C LEU A 366 6.34 9.07 -7.38
N SER A 367 6.45 10.15 -6.61
CA SER A 367 6.46 10.11 -5.14
C SER A 367 5.06 10.21 -4.52
N ASN A 368 4.91 9.67 -3.31
CA ASN A 368 3.67 9.72 -2.50
C ASN A 368 2.43 9.17 -3.22
N ARG A 369 2.62 8.15 -4.07
CA ARG A 369 1.52 7.50 -4.79
C ARG A 369 1.14 6.20 -4.10
N ALA A 370 -0.15 6.03 -3.85
CA ALA A 370 -0.68 4.79 -3.32
C ALA A 370 -0.50 3.65 -4.32
N ILE A 371 0.12 2.59 -3.87
CA ILE A 371 0.36 1.36 -4.62
C ILE A 371 -0.42 0.24 -3.95
N ARG A 372 -1.14 -0.52 -4.75
CA ARG A 372 -1.87 -1.69 -4.31
C ARG A 372 -1.14 -2.95 -4.73
N VAL A 373 -0.93 -3.83 -3.77
CA VAL A 373 -0.34 -5.15 -4.02
C VAL A 373 -1.33 -6.22 -3.59
N THR A 374 -1.49 -7.19 -4.45
CA THR A 374 -2.25 -8.41 -4.16
C THR A 374 -1.45 -9.62 -4.60
N TYR A 375 -1.65 -10.74 -3.96
CA TYR A 375 -1.06 -11.99 -4.41
C TYR A 375 -2.02 -13.16 -4.32
N GLU A 376 -1.75 -14.19 -5.10
CA GLU A 376 -2.41 -15.49 -5.03
C GLU A 376 -1.36 -16.59 -5.15
N MET A 377 -1.56 -17.69 -4.42
CA MET A 377 -0.70 -18.87 -4.57
C MET A 377 -1.13 -19.67 -5.79
N VAL A 378 -0.18 -19.96 -6.67
CA VAL A 378 -0.47 -20.72 -7.90
C VAL A 378 -0.82 -22.16 -7.57
N GLY A 379 -2.02 -22.58 -7.95
CA GLY A 379 -2.52 -23.95 -7.72
C GLY A 379 -3.13 -24.20 -6.34
N ALA A 380 -3.19 -23.19 -5.48
CA ALA A 380 -3.90 -23.28 -4.20
C ALA A 380 -5.37 -22.79 -4.34
N GLU A 381 -6.25 -23.33 -3.54
CA GLU A 381 -7.64 -22.85 -3.46
C GLU A 381 -7.78 -21.52 -2.68
N THR A 382 -6.69 -21.04 -2.13
CA THR A 382 -6.64 -19.73 -1.45
C THR A 382 -6.86 -18.62 -2.47
N GLY A 383 -7.90 -17.82 -2.28
CA GLY A 383 -8.20 -16.69 -3.15
C GLY A 383 -7.12 -15.60 -3.14
N VAL A 384 -7.39 -14.50 -3.85
CA VAL A 384 -6.50 -13.32 -3.87
C VAL A 384 -6.42 -12.67 -2.49
N VAL A 385 -5.21 -12.50 -1.99
CA VAL A 385 -4.92 -11.86 -0.70
C VAL A 385 -4.41 -10.43 -0.94
N GLY A 386 -4.99 -9.47 -0.22
CA GLY A 386 -4.53 -8.08 -0.23
C GLY A 386 -3.36 -7.87 0.73
N CYS A 387 -2.37 -7.11 0.29
CA CYS A 387 -1.27 -6.66 1.13
C CYS A 387 -1.61 -5.39 1.91
N LEU A 388 -0.74 -4.98 2.82
CA LEU A 388 -0.90 -3.71 3.54
C LEU A 388 -0.84 -2.54 2.54
N PRO A 389 -1.60 -1.47 2.77
CA PRO A 389 -1.49 -0.28 1.93
C PRO A 389 -0.08 0.30 2.00
N GLY A 390 0.45 0.71 0.86
CA GLY A 390 1.74 1.35 0.77
C GLY A 390 1.75 2.51 -0.21
N THR A 391 2.76 3.35 -0.08
CA THR A 391 2.98 4.50 -0.96
C THR A 391 4.42 4.53 -1.44
N SER A 392 4.65 5.11 -2.61
CA SER A 392 6.00 5.38 -3.07
C SER A 392 6.68 6.50 -2.27
N ASP A 393 7.97 6.37 -2.05
CA ASP A 393 8.82 7.40 -1.39
C ASP A 393 9.19 8.56 -2.33
N ALA A 394 10.07 9.46 -1.88
CA ALA A 394 10.55 10.61 -2.67
C ALA A 394 11.28 10.20 -3.96
N ASN A 395 11.79 8.99 -4.04
CA ASN A 395 12.49 8.44 -5.20
C ASN A 395 11.61 7.48 -6.02
N GLY A 396 10.30 7.46 -5.76
CA GLY A 396 9.36 6.56 -6.42
C GLY A 396 9.44 5.10 -5.96
N PHE A 397 10.32 4.74 -5.02
CA PHE A 397 10.42 3.40 -4.49
C PHE A 397 9.26 3.09 -3.54
N TYR A 398 8.78 1.86 -3.60
CA TYR A 398 7.78 1.35 -2.68
C TYR A 398 8.25 0.06 -2.03
N GLU A 399 7.83 -0.10 -0.78
CA GLU A 399 8.04 -1.30 0.02
C GLU A 399 6.71 -1.65 0.68
N ILE A 400 6.14 -2.78 0.29
CA ILE A 400 4.80 -3.18 0.71
C ILE A 400 4.84 -4.56 1.32
N THR A 401 4.37 -4.65 2.55
CA THR A 401 4.33 -5.88 3.33
C THR A 401 3.06 -6.66 3.06
N CYS A 402 3.22 -7.92 2.68
CA CYS A 402 2.14 -8.87 2.46
C CYS A 402 2.19 -9.96 3.54
N PRO A 403 1.13 -10.16 4.31
CA PRO A 403 1.08 -11.24 5.28
C PRO A 403 1.09 -12.59 4.56
N LEU A 404 1.89 -13.53 5.05
CA LEU A 404 1.97 -14.90 4.55
C LEU A 404 1.36 -15.90 5.56
N THR A 405 0.34 -15.48 6.27
CA THR A 405 -0.36 -16.36 7.24
C THR A 405 -1.02 -17.51 6.49
N ASP A 406 -0.79 -18.74 6.97
CA ASP A 406 -1.35 -19.98 6.41
C ASP A 406 -1.02 -20.24 4.93
N VAL A 407 0.07 -19.67 4.41
CA VAL A 407 0.49 -19.84 3.03
C VAL A 407 1.35 -21.09 2.86
N GLN A 408 1.00 -21.91 1.88
CA GLN A 408 1.83 -23.05 1.48
C GLN A 408 3.03 -22.60 0.63
N ALA A 409 4.14 -23.31 0.77
CA ALA A 409 5.28 -23.12 -0.12
C ALA A 409 4.90 -23.42 -1.58
N GLY A 410 5.40 -22.60 -2.51
CA GLY A 410 5.02 -22.71 -3.91
C GLY A 410 5.47 -21.51 -4.72
N GLN A 411 4.62 -21.07 -5.63
CA GLN A 411 4.80 -19.83 -6.36
C GLN A 411 3.67 -18.87 -6.02
N ALA A 412 4.00 -17.66 -5.62
CA ALA A 412 3.07 -16.55 -5.45
C ALA A 412 3.03 -15.72 -6.73
N ARG A 413 1.83 -15.57 -7.29
CA ARG A 413 1.58 -14.59 -8.36
C ARG A 413 1.26 -13.27 -7.71
N VAL A 414 2.20 -12.35 -7.72
CA VAL A 414 2.09 -11.01 -7.13
C VAL A 414 1.68 -10.04 -8.22
N LYS A 415 0.59 -9.33 -8.01
CA LYS A 415 0.10 -8.25 -8.87
C LYS A 415 0.28 -6.93 -8.15
N VAL A 416 0.97 -6.01 -8.78
CA VAL A 416 1.18 -4.64 -8.32
C VAL A 416 0.40 -3.70 -9.21
N GLU A 417 -0.34 -2.77 -8.64
CA GLU A 417 -1.22 -1.86 -9.35
C GLU A 417 -1.02 -0.42 -8.86
N PHE A 418 -0.90 0.47 -9.82
CA PHE A 418 -1.05 1.90 -9.64
C PHE A 418 -2.38 2.32 -10.27
N ASN A 419 -3.26 2.91 -9.46
CA ASN A 419 -4.54 3.45 -9.93
C ASN A 419 -4.50 4.98 -9.86
N SER A 420 -4.42 5.61 -11.00
CA SER A 420 -4.35 7.06 -11.12
C SER A 420 -5.59 7.76 -10.55
N TYR A 421 -6.75 7.12 -10.58
CA TYR A 421 -7.97 7.66 -10.03
C TYR A 421 -7.94 7.73 -8.50
N GLU A 422 -7.46 6.67 -7.85
CA GLU A 422 -7.31 6.63 -6.39
C GLU A 422 -6.25 7.63 -5.88
N ASN A 423 -5.29 7.96 -6.73
CA ASN A 423 -4.21 8.90 -6.43
C ASN A 423 -4.52 10.35 -6.83
N ASN A 424 -5.72 10.66 -7.31
CA ASN A 424 -6.11 11.94 -7.91
C ASN A 424 -5.26 12.35 -9.12
N ASP A 425 -4.60 11.39 -9.76
CA ASP A 425 -3.73 11.59 -10.92
C ASP A 425 -4.40 11.23 -12.25
N ARG A 426 -5.71 11.03 -12.27
CA ARG A 426 -6.46 10.58 -13.47
C ARG A 426 -6.27 11.45 -14.70
N TYR A 427 -5.88 12.71 -14.50
CA TYR A 427 -5.62 13.66 -15.57
C TYR A 427 -4.13 13.84 -15.88
N ARG A 428 -3.27 13.06 -15.22
CA ARG A 428 -1.82 13.10 -15.41
C ARG A 428 -1.24 11.79 -15.86
N TYR A 429 -1.76 10.66 -15.36
CA TYR A 429 -1.16 9.36 -15.60
C TYR A 429 -2.19 8.29 -15.89
N HIS A 430 -1.82 7.37 -16.77
CA HIS A 430 -2.55 6.14 -16.97
C HIS A 430 -2.34 5.17 -15.80
N ASN A 431 -3.32 4.31 -15.58
CA ASN A 431 -3.18 3.19 -14.66
C ASN A 431 -2.06 2.25 -15.14
N ALA A 432 -1.31 1.70 -14.20
CA ALA A 432 -0.32 0.67 -14.50
C ALA A 432 -0.55 -0.56 -13.64
N SER A 433 -0.26 -1.70 -14.21
CA SER A 433 -0.24 -2.95 -13.46
C SER A 433 0.85 -3.86 -13.99
N THR A 434 1.49 -4.58 -13.09
CA THR A 434 2.47 -5.60 -13.43
C THR A 434 2.25 -6.83 -12.58
N THR A 435 2.66 -7.98 -13.12
CA THR A 435 2.52 -9.26 -12.41
C THR A 435 3.86 -9.98 -12.44
N ARG A 436 4.28 -10.50 -11.27
CA ARG A 436 5.49 -11.29 -11.10
C ARG A 436 5.19 -12.58 -10.37
N LEU A 437 6.03 -13.58 -10.62
CA LEU A 437 5.98 -14.84 -9.91
C LEU A 437 7.16 -14.91 -8.95
N PHE A 438 6.89 -15.01 -7.66
CA PHE A 438 7.89 -15.17 -6.63
C PHE A 438 7.91 -16.60 -6.11
N PRO A 439 9.06 -17.24 -6.04
CA PRO A 439 9.19 -18.51 -5.35
C PRO A 439 9.04 -18.28 -3.84
N VAL A 440 8.09 -18.97 -3.23
CA VAL A 440 7.85 -18.95 -1.79
C VAL A 440 8.38 -20.25 -1.20
N PHE A 441 9.43 -20.14 -0.44
CA PHE A 441 10.11 -21.26 0.21
C PHE A 441 9.60 -21.45 1.64
N SER A 442 9.64 -22.67 2.09
CA SER A 442 9.40 -23.02 3.49
C SER A 442 10.43 -24.06 3.96
N ASN A 443 10.77 -24.00 5.22
CA ASN A 443 11.42 -25.13 5.88
C ASN A 443 10.36 -26.18 6.23
N SER A 444 10.76 -27.45 6.25
CA SER A 444 9.88 -28.52 6.70
C SER A 444 10.27 -29.01 8.08
N THR A 445 9.29 -29.57 8.77
CA THR A 445 9.44 -30.27 10.04
C THR A 445 8.77 -31.62 9.91
N LEU A 446 9.45 -32.66 10.39
CA LEU A 446 8.93 -34.00 10.49
C LEU A 446 8.63 -34.34 11.95
N GLU A 447 7.48 -34.91 12.19
CA GLU A 447 7.06 -35.43 13.50
C GLU A 447 6.64 -36.88 13.30
N VAL A 448 7.12 -37.77 14.17
CA VAL A 448 6.67 -39.16 14.22
C VAL A 448 5.54 -39.23 15.25
N GLN A 449 4.39 -39.66 14.81
CA GLN A 449 3.19 -39.77 15.62
C GLN A 449 3.13 -41.14 16.28
N GLU A 450 3.46 -42.18 15.54
CA GLU A 450 3.47 -43.54 16.03
C GLU A 450 4.51 -44.37 15.29
N ILE A 451 5.20 -45.25 16.00
CA ILE A 451 6.05 -46.30 15.44
C ILE A 451 5.99 -47.52 16.37
N GLY A 452 5.71 -48.69 15.81
CA GLY A 452 5.58 -49.89 16.59
C GLY A 452 5.44 -51.14 15.78
N PRO A 453 5.31 -52.33 16.41
CA PRO A 453 5.10 -53.58 15.74
C PRO A 453 3.71 -53.64 15.08
N PHE A 454 3.59 -54.40 13.97
CA PHE A 454 2.33 -54.52 13.23
C PHE A 454 1.26 -55.30 14.00
N ARG A 455 1.63 -56.23 14.87
CA ARG A 455 0.73 -56.98 15.71
C ARG A 455 0.55 -56.29 17.03
N ASN A 456 -0.62 -56.41 17.66
CA ASN A 456 -0.98 -55.83 18.97
C ASN A 456 -0.14 -56.39 20.12
N ASP A 457 1.16 -56.19 20.04
CA ASP A 457 2.16 -56.65 20.97
C ASP A 457 2.64 -55.46 21.81
N VAL A 458 3.71 -55.63 22.57
CA VAL A 458 4.29 -54.60 23.41
C VAL A 458 4.91 -53.52 22.53
N ASP A 459 4.25 -52.37 22.41
CA ASP A 459 4.67 -51.26 21.57
C ASP A 459 5.87 -50.48 22.08
N SER A 460 6.19 -50.65 23.41
CA SER A 460 7.29 -49.94 24.02
C SER A 460 7.93 -50.78 25.13
N TYR A 461 9.20 -50.57 25.36
CA TYR A 461 9.97 -51.13 26.44
C TYR A 461 10.45 -50.05 27.42
N THR A 462 10.15 -50.25 28.72
CA THR A 462 10.56 -49.32 29.76
C THR A 462 11.76 -49.87 30.50
N PHE A 463 12.89 -49.17 30.46
CA PHE A 463 14.06 -49.52 31.24
C PHE A 463 13.90 -49.14 32.72
N GLN A 464 14.73 -49.74 33.57
CA GLN A 464 14.72 -49.47 35.04
C GLN A 464 14.97 -48.00 35.38
N ASN A 465 15.63 -47.25 34.51
CA ASN A 465 15.88 -45.82 34.67
C ASN A 465 14.66 -44.95 34.26
N GLY A 466 13.60 -45.57 33.81
CA GLY A 466 12.39 -44.88 33.32
C GLY A 466 12.41 -44.45 31.87
N SER A 467 13.46 -44.74 31.10
CA SER A 467 13.48 -44.48 29.67
C SER A 467 12.57 -45.46 28.94
N VAL A 468 11.77 -44.92 28.01
CA VAL A 468 10.81 -45.70 27.21
C VAL A 468 11.21 -45.60 25.74
N PHE A 469 11.27 -46.75 25.05
CA PHE A 469 11.64 -46.83 23.67
C PHE A 469 10.57 -47.62 22.92
N PRO A 470 10.21 -47.22 21.68
CA PRO A 470 9.36 -48.03 20.80
C PRO A 470 10.06 -49.38 20.53
N VAL A 471 9.27 -50.42 20.46
CA VAL A 471 9.76 -51.79 20.21
C VAL A 471 9.45 -52.18 18.79
N LEU A 472 10.44 -52.75 18.07
CA LEU A 472 10.26 -53.43 16.81
C LEU A 472 10.81 -54.86 16.96
N TYR A 473 10.30 -55.79 16.16
CA TYR A 473 10.74 -57.17 16.18
C TYR A 473 11.55 -57.55 14.95
N LEU A 474 12.60 -58.27 15.16
CA LEU A 474 13.47 -58.70 14.08
C LEU A 474 12.71 -59.61 13.09
N LYS A 475 12.84 -59.36 11.78
CA LYS A 475 12.12 -60.05 10.71
C LYS A 475 10.59 -59.86 10.72
N GLU A 476 10.07 -59.01 11.58
CA GLU A 476 8.65 -58.73 11.59
C GLU A 476 8.34 -57.36 10.98
N SER A 477 7.12 -57.22 10.50
CA SER A 477 6.60 -55.97 9.99
C SER A 477 6.41 -54.97 11.11
N PHE A 478 6.58 -53.69 10.79
CA PHE A 478 6.26 -52.58 11.69
C PHE A 478 5.48 -51.52 10.95
N HIS A 479 4.75 -50.72 11.68
CA HIS A 479 4.05 -49.52 11.20
C HIS A 479 4.76 -48.27 11.63
N LEU A 480 4.56 -47.19 10.84
CA LEU A 480 5.14 -45.89 11.07
C LEU A 480 4.17 -44.83 10.59
N ASP A 481 3.72 -44.01 11.50
CA ASP A 481 2.91 -42.84 11.21
C ASP A 481 3.75 -41.59 11.49
N ALA A 482 3.85 -40.75 10.47
CA ALA A 482 4.60 -39.52 10.55
C ALA A 482 3.89 -38.39 9.81
N ARG A 483 4.17 -37.19 10.19
CA ARG A 483 3.58 -35.98 9.60
C ARG A 483 4.66 -35.04 9.15
N LEU A 484 4.53 -34.56 7.90
CA LEU A 484 5.37 -33.52 7.32
C LEU A 484 4.60 -32.21 7.30
N THR A 485 5.16 -31.20 7.96
CA THR A 485 4.58 -29.86 8.01
C THR A 485 5.61 -28.82 7.61
N GLN A 486 5.13 -27.66 7.20
CA GLN A 486 5.97 -26.47 7.16
C GLN A 486 6.27 -26.01 8.58
N THR A 487 7.29 -25.19 8.75
CA THR A 487 7.63 -24.63 10.07
C THR A 487 6.51 -23.80 10.71
N ASN A 488 5.58 -23.30 9.94
CA ASN A 488 4.37 -22.61 10.41
C ASN A 488 3.22 -23.58 10.80
N GLY A 489 3.45 -24.91 10.73
CA GLY A 489 2.47 -25.92 11.08
C GLY A 489 1.56 -26.38 9.92
N ASN A 490 1.63 -25.73 8.77
CA ASN A 490 0.82 -26.13 7.61
C ASN A 490 1.25 -27.50 7.08
N PRO A 491 0.33 -28.45 6.83
CA PRO A 491 0.67 -29.77 6.32
C PRO A 491 1.21 -29.69 4.90
N ILE A 492 2.15 -30.57 4.57
CA ILE A 492 2.73 -30.71 3.25
C ILE A 492 2.33 -32.05 2.64
N GLY A 493 1.39 -32.03 1.73
CA GLY A 493 0.93 -33.23 1.02
C GLY A 493 1.67 -33.48 -0.30
N GLY A 494 1.49 -34.68 -0.85
CA GLY A 494 2.04 -35.09 -2.14
C GLY A 494 3.57 -35.22 -2.19
N LYS A 495 4.25 -35.23 -1.04
CA LYS A 495 5.70 -35.32 -0.93
C LYS A 495 6.17 -36.73 -0.61
N CYS A 496 7.27 -37.13 -1.26
CA CYS A 496 7.85 -38.45 -1.04
C CYS A 496 8.85 -38.39 0.13
N LEU A 497 8.66 -39.24 1.11
CA LEU A 497 9.56 -39.41 2.25
C LEU A 497 10.38 -40.68 2.07
N ASN A 498 11.66 -40.62 2.40
CA ASN A 498 12.58 -41.79 2.49
C ASN A 498 12.56 -42.31 3.91
N ILE A 499 12.47 -43.62 4.06
CA ILE A 499 12.55 -44.30 5.36
C ILE A 499 13.82 -45.14 5.37
N TYR A 500 14.65 -44.94 6.39
CA TYR A 500 15.93 -45.63 6.57
C TYR A 500 15.94 -46.41 7.87
N LEU A 501 16.65 -47.50 7.87
CA LEU A 501 17.02 -48.20 9.08
C LEU A 501 18.56 -48.19 9.21
N ASP A 502 19.04 -47.68 10.33
CA ASP A 502 20.49 -47.44 10.59
C ASP A 502 21.15 -46.61 9.46
N PRO A 503 20.75 -45.34 9.29
CA PRO A 503 21.22 -44.52 8.17
C PRO A 503 22.72 -44.28 8.14
N GLU A 504 23.41 -44.47 9.24
CA GLU A 504 24.87 -44.36 9.33
C GLU A 504 25.59 -45.52 8.59
N VAL A 505 24.95 -46.68 8.57
CA VAL A 505 25.47 -47.87 7.91
C VAL A 505 24.81 -48.09 6.56
N ASN A 506 23.52 -47.87 6.50
CA ASN A 506 22.68 -48.04 5.32
C ASN A 506 22.35 -46.72 4.66
N THR A 507 23.07 -46.33 3.64
CA THR A 507 22.87 -45.08 2.88
C THR A 507 21.66 -45.11 1.93
N ARG A 508 21.02 -46.28 1.81
CA ARG A 508 19.82 -46.43 0.96
C ARG A 508 18.57 -46.53 1.82
N PRO A 509 17.47 -45.90 1.41
CA PRO A 509 16.21 -46.06 2.11
C PRO A 509 15.74 -47.51 1.97
N ILE A 510 15.12 -48.00 3.01
CA ILE A 510 14.43 -49.32 3.02
C ILE A 510 13.07 -49.25 2.33
N ALA A 511 12.46 -48.04 2.35
CA ALA A 511 11.17 -47.77 1.76
C ALA A 511 10.97 -46.26 1.47
N THR A 512 9.90 -45.99 0.73
CA THR A 512 9.41 -44.65 0.48
C THR A 512 7.89 -44.58 0.72
N SER A 513 7.40 -43.45 1.18
CA SER A 513 5.96 -43.18 1.30
C SER A 513 5.64 -41.77 0.83
N ILE A 514 4.41 -41.54 0.38
CA ILE A 514 3.95 -40.24 -0.09
C ILE A 514 2.99 -39.66 0.94
N THR A 515 3.24 -38.42 1.35
CA THR A 515 2.36 -37.71 2.29
C THR A 515 0.99 -37.44 1.68
N GLN A 516 -0.06 -37.62 2.48
CA GLN A 516 -1.44 -37.40 2.06
C GLN A 516 -1.72 -35.89 1.86
N ASP A 517 -2.45 -35.59 0.81
CA ASP A 517 -2.87 -34.21 0.57
C ASP A 517 -3.80 -33.70 1.67
N GLY A 518 -3.54 -32.49 2.15
CA GLY A 518 -4.32 -31.83 3.19
C GLY A 518 -3.94 -32.16 4.63
N THR A 519 -3.36 -33.33 4.95
CA THR A 519 -2.91 -33.67 6.30
C THR A 519 -1.40 -33.73 6.44
N GLY A 520 -0.69 -33.99 5.35
CA GLY A 520 0.77 -34.18 5.35
C GLY A 520 1.22 -35.47 6.02
N GLU A 521 0.31 -36.37 6.31
CA GLU A 521 0.53 -37.61 7.05
C GLU A 521 0.94 -38.74 6.13
N ILE A 522 1.77 -39.62 6.63
CA ILE A 522 2.01 -40.96 6.08
C ILE A 522 1.55 -42.00 7.09
N GLU A 523 0.93 -43.04 6.58
CA GLU A 523 0.67 -44.29 7.27
C GLU A 523 1.43 -45.36 6.46
N TRP A 524 2.49 -45.93 7.03
CA TRP A 524 3.34 -46.83 6.32
C TRP A 524 3.52 -48.15 7.09
N PHE A 525 3.37 -49.25 6.37
CA PHE A 525 3.60 -50.59 6.87
C PHE A 525 4.74 -51.24 6.08
N SER A 526 5.67 -51.86 6.78
CA SER A 526 6.72 -52.62 6.15
C SER A 526 6.20 -53.84 5.41
N GLY A 527 4.98 -54.26 5.70
CA GLY A 527 4.30 -55.46 5.18
C GLY A 527 4.83 -56.72 5.83
N ASP A 528 4.01 -57.78 5.79
CA ASP A 528 4.48 -59.11 6.27
C ASP A 528 5.43 -59.72 5.25
N PRO A 529 6.69 -60.06 5.62
CA PRO A 529 7.65 -60.70 4.73
C PRO A 529 7.16 -62.02 4.15
N ASP A 530 6.26 -62.72 4.88
CA ASP A 530 5.70 -64.03 4.43
C ASP A 530 4.66 -63.83 3.31
N ASP A 531 3.98 -62.71 3.30
CA ASP A 531 2.96 -62.41 2.26
C ASP A 531 3.60 -61.77 1.02
N ASN A 532 4.67 -61.06 1.16
CA ASN A 532 5.35 -60.40 0.05
C ASN A 532 6.86 -60.27 0.31
N PRO A 533 7.70 -61.11 -0.29
CA PRO A 533 9.15 -61.12 -0.07
C PRO A 533 9.84 -59.79 -0.51
N SER A 534 9.15 -58.92 -1.22
CA SER A 534 9.69 -57.58 -1.53
C SER A 534 9.43 -56.55 -0.41
N ARG A 535 8.60 -56.86 0.58
CA ARG A 535 8.34 -56.05 1.77
C ARG A 535 9.16 -56.64 2.92
N ARG A 536 10.25 -55.98 3.22
CA ARG A 536 11.19 -56.46 4.24
C ARG A 536 10.81 -55.82 5.58
N GLY A 537 10.69 -56.64 6.59
CA GLY A 537 10.62 -56.18 7.96
C GLY A 537 11.98 -55.69 8.46
N VAL A 538 12.15 -55.64 9.78
CA VAL A 538 13.44 -55.25 10.39
C VAL A 538 14.50 -56.33 10.09
N GLU A 539 15.39 -56.05 9.16
CA GLU A 539 16.44 -56.97 8.79
C GLU A 539 17.67 -56.85 9.71
N PRO A 540 18.34 -58.00 10.05
CA PRO A 540 19.60 -57.93 10.74
C PRO A 540 20.63 -57.26 9.83
N THR A 541 21.53 -56.49 10.41
CA THR A 541 22.74 -55.98 9.73
C THR A 541 23.92 -56.86 10.05
N SER A 542 25.06 -56.65 9.34
CA SER A 542 26.29 -57.38 9.62
C SER A 542 26.79 -57.22 11.06
N ASP A 543 26.44 -56.11 11.67
CA ASP A 543 26.99 -55.68 12.98
C ASP A 543 25.96 -55.66 14.10
N LYS A 544 24.66 -55.70 13.80
CA LYS A 544 23.56 -55.63 14.79
C LYS A 544 22.44 -56.58 14.40
N MET A 545 22.07 -57.44 15.32
CA MET A 545 20.81 -58.18 15.25
C MET A 545 19.75 -57.47 16.07
N GLU A 546 19.80 -57.57 17.35
CA GLU A 546 18.94 -56.92 18.33
C GLU A 546 19.60 -55.64 18.85
N GLY A 547 18.89 -54.95 19.75
CA GLY A 547 19.38 -53.76 20.43
C GLY A 547 18.91 -52.45 19.80
N PHE A 548 19.54 -51.34 20.24
CA PHE A 548 19.17 -50.01 19.77
C PHE A 548 19.53 -49.76 18.32
N ARG A 549 18.53 -49.33 17.57
CA ARG A 549 18.67 -48.99 16.16
C ARG A 549 17.99 -47.67 15.89
N ILE A 550 18.32 -47.02 14.78
CA ILE A 550 17.76 -45.76 14.37
C ILE A 550 16.88 -45.94 13.14
N VAL A 551 15.64 -45.54 13.26
CA VAL A 551 14.74 -45.33 12.12
C VAL A 551 14.75 -43.84 11.77
N ARG A 552 15.22 -43.50 10.57
CA ARG A 552 15.19 -42.14 10.05
C ARG A 552 14.10 -42.01 9.04
N ILE A 553 13.28 -40.99 9.18
CA ILE A 553 12.34 -40.51 8.18
C ILE A 553 12.92 -39.22 7.62
N ALA A 554 13.02 -39.08 6.30
CA ALA A 554 13.62 -37.93 5.69
C ALA A 554 12.83 -37.45 4.47
N TYR A 555 12.58 -36.16 4.42
CA TYR A 555 12.19 -35.44 3.21
C TYR A 555 13.46 -34.84 2.58
N GLU A 556 13.82 -35.33 1.41
CA GLU A 556 15.09 -34.99 0.74
C GLU A 556 14.80 -34.54 -0.71
N PRO A 557 14.22 -33.33 -0.92
CA PRO A 557 13.71 -32.91 -2.21
C PRO A 557 14.80 -32.78 -3.30
N ASN A 558 16.04 -32.56 -2.90
CA ASN A 558 17.17 -32.35 -3.82
C ASN A 558 18.00 -33.61 -4.10
N LYS A 559 17.59 -34.75 -3.55
CA LYS A 559 18.41 -35.98 -3.60
C LYS A 559 17.68 -37.10 -4.33
N GLU A 560 18.34 -37.67 -5.30
CA GLU A 560 17.86 -38.85 -5.97
C GLU A 560 18.69 -40.06 -5.53
N LEU A 561 18.02 -41.06 -4.98
CA LEU A 561 18.66 -42.26 -4.46
C LEU A 561 18.09 -43.52 -5.14
N PRO A 562 18.91 -44.52 -5.39
CA PRO A 562 18.42 -45.79 -5.88
C PRO A 562 17.45 -46.44 -4.88
N GLY A 563 16.19 -46.63 -5.30
CA GLY A 563 15.09 -47.12 -4.44
C GLY A 563 14.50 -46.11 -3.53
N GLY A 564 14.93 -44.83 -3.59
CA GLY A 564 14.40 -43.72 -2.86
C GLY A 564 13.48 -42.81 -3.70
N CYS A 565 13.09 -41.69 -3.10
CA CYS A 565 12.36 -40.64 -3.77
C CYS A 565 13.15 -40.03 -4.94
N ARG A 566 12.42 -39.56 -5.96
CA ARG A 566 13.01 -38.77 -7.04
C ARG A 566 13.27 -37.35 -6.57
N ALA A 567 14.34 -36.74 -7.06
CA ALA A 567 14.57 -35.31 -6.83
C ALA A 567 13.45 -34.47 -7.46
N GLU A 568 13.03 -33.45 -6.75
CA GLU A 568 12.05 -32.47 -7.27
C GLU A 568 12.72 -31.52 -8.26
N THR A 569 12.01 -31.16 -9.34
CA THR A 569 12.57 -30.30 -10.40
C THR A 569 12.80 -28.88 -9.91
N THR A 570 11.91 -28.37 -9.05
CA THR A 570 11.96 -27.03 -8.44
C THR A 570 11.47 -27.12 -6.99
N PRO A 571 12.34 -27.58 -6.09
CA PRO A 571 11.94 -27.71 -4.70
C PRO A 571 11.74 -26.35 -4.06
N VAL A 572 10.55 -26.14 -3.50
CA VAL A 572 10.20 -24.90 -2.75
C VAL A 572 10.15 -25.15 -1.25
N VAL A 573 10.31 -26.41 -0.83
CA VAL A 573 10.36 -26.79 0.59
C VAL A 573 11.73 -27.39 0.87
N ASN A 574 12.40 -26.89 1.87
CA ASN A 574 13.69 -27.43 2.31
C ASN A 574 13.49 -28.78 2.99
N GLY A 575 14.45 -29.67 2.76
CA GLY A 575 14.45 -31.00 3.35
C GLY A 575 14.60 -30.98 4.87
N SER A 576 14.06 -32.02 5.50
CA SER A 576 14.20 -32.29 6.93
C SER A 576 14.27 -33.78 7.18
N PHE A 577 14.76 -34.17 8.33
CA PHE A 577 14.71 -35.54 8.79
C PHE A 577 14.48 -35.59 10.30
N ILE A 578 14.00 -36.75 10.75
CA ILE A 578 13.86 -37.07 12.15
C ILE A 578 14.39 -38.49 12.37
N ASP A 579 15.15 -38.65 13.44
CA ASP A 579 15.69 -39.91 13.90
C ASP A 579 14.91 -40.39 15.12
N VAL A 580 14.40 -41.59 15.05
CA VAL A 580 13.72 -42.26 16.17
C VAL A 580 14.60 -43.43 16.60
N GLU A 581 15.01 -43.41 17.84
CA GLU A 581 15.73 -44.57 18.43
C GLU A 581 14.70 -45.61 18.85
N VAL A 582 14.84 -46.80 18.30
CA VAL A 582 13.93 -47.94 18.56
C VAL A 582 14.71 -49.08 19.15
N LEU A 583 14.06 -49.87 19.99
CA LEU A 583 14.61 -51.10 20.50
C LEU A 583 14.15 -52.27 19.66
N VAL A 584 15.07 -52.87 18.88
CA VAL A 584 14.79 -54.09 18.10
C VAL A 584 14.99 -55.32 18.98
N ARG A 585 13.93 -56.08 19.11
CA ARG A 585 13.91 -57.32 19.89
C ARG A 585 13.70 -58.52 19.00
N SER A 586 14.11 -59.68 19.46
CA SER A 586 13.74 -60.94 18.80
C SER A 586 12.69 -61.68 19.59
N ARG A 587 11.69 -62.21 18.91
CA ARG A 587 10.88 -63.28 19.44
C ARG A 587 11.73 -64.55 19.46
N VAL A 588 11.40 -65.43 20.36
CA VAL A 588 12.10 -66.68 20.51
C VAL A 588 11.14 -67.86 20.46
N ASP A 589 11.67 -68.96 19.89
CA ASP A 589 11.00 -70.26 19.93
C ASP A 589 11.73 -71.14 20.94
N ILE A 590 10.98 -71.76 21.78
CA ILE A 590 11.49 -72.77 22.73
C ILE A 590 11.29 -74.12 22.12
N LEU A 591 12.36 -74.72 21.69
CA LEU A 591 12.32 -76.08 21.13
C LEU A 591 12.80 -77.10 22.13
N LEU A 592 11.98 -78.06 22.49
CA LEU A 592 12.36 -79.18 23.31
C LEU A 592 13.35 -80.07 22.54
N LYS A 593 14.61 -80.19 23.02
CA LYS A 593 15.65 -81.02 22.42
C LYS A 593 15.72 -82.40 22.99
N ASP A 594 15.87 -82.48 24.29
CA ASP A 594 15.83 -83.76 25.00
C ASP A 594 14.67 -83.66 25.99
N HIS A 595 13.82 -84.65 25.97
CA HIS A 595 12.71 -84.74 26.91
C HIS A 595 13.02 -85.82 27.98
N TRP A 596 12.52 -85.57 29.09
CA TRP A 596 12.72 -86.34 30.30
C TRP A 596 11.89 -87.60 30.42
N SER A 597 11.16 -88.02 29.40
CA SER A 597 10.41 -89.26 29.44
C SER A 597 11.34 -90.47 29.47
N ASN A 598 11.20 -91.27 30.50
CA ASN A 598 11.83 -92.57 30.61
C ASN A 598 10.72 -93.67 30.48
N PRO A 599 10.70 -94.40 29.34
CA PRO A 599 9.63 -95.38 29.10
C PRO A 599 9.64 -96.52 30.10
N ASP A 600 10.77 -96.77 30.83
CA ASP A 600 10.89 -97.77 31.86
C ASP A 600 10.61 -97.29 33.26
N GLY A 601 10.23 -95.98 33.42
CA GLY A 601 10.05 -95.28 34.71
C GLY A 601 11.40 -94.81 35.27
N TYR A 602 11.35 -93.93 36.33
CA TYR A 602 12.55 -93.49 37.05
C TYR A 602 12.68 -94.24 38.36
N GLN A 603 13.93 -94.67 38.70
CA GLN A 603 14.26 -95.32 39.98
C GLN A 603 15.05 -94.40 40.86
N GLU A 604 15.04 -94.65 42.17
CA GLU A 604 15.80 -93.88 43.15
C GLU A 604 17.31 -93.84 42.74
N GLY A 605 17.84 -92.63 42.64
CA GLY A 605 19.21 -92.37 42.19
C GLY A 605 19.34 -92.04 40.69
N ASP A 606 18.31 -92.16 39.87
CA ASP A 606 18.30 -91.74 38.48
C ASP A 606 18.31 -90.22 38.41
N TYR A 607 18.74 -89.74 37.25
CA TYR A 607 18.74 -88.31 36.95
C TYR A 607 17.67 -88.04 35.90
N ILE A 608 16.78 -87.07 36.22
CA ILE A 608 15.85 -86.54 35.26
C ILE A 608 16.57 -85.42 34.54
N ASN A 609 16.85 -85.61 33.29
CA ASN A 609 17.57 -84.70 32.43
C ASN A 609 16.67 -84.14 31.35
N GLY A 610 16.83 -82.91 31.03
CA GLY A 610 16.13 -82.27 29.91
C GLY A 610 16.92 -81.11 29.36
N SER A 611 16.63 -80.77 28.15
CA SER A 611 17.20 -79.60 27.49
C SER A 611 16.27 -78.99 26.49
N VAL A 612 16.39 -77.72 26.37
CA VAL A 612 15.68 -76.91 25.36
C VAL A 612 16.65 -76.11 24.57
N ALA A 613 16.34 -75.86 23.31
CA ALA A 613 17.00 -74.85 22.52
C ALA A 613 16.16 -73.63 22.42
N ILE A 614 16.75 -72.49 22.68
CA ILE A 614 16.15 -71.16 22.47
C ILE A 614 16.70 -70.64 21.13
N LEU A 615 15.80 -70.50 20.19
CA LEU A 615 16.15 -70.00 18.86
C LEU A 615 15.41 -68.69 18.60
N ARG A 616 16.01 -67.79 17.81
CA ARG A 616 15.30 -66.58 17.31
C ARG A 616 14.22 -67.03 16.34
N ASP A 617 12.99 -66.61 16.56
CA ASP A 617 11.90 -66.86 15.65
C ASP A 617 12.28 -66.38 14.22
N ARG A 618 11.86 -67.10 13.21
CA ARG A 618 12.06 -66.79 11.79
C ARG A 618 13.52 -66.78 11.30
N LEU A 619 14.50 -66.92 12.15
CA LEU A 619 15.91 -66.97 11.79
C LEU A 619 16.57 -68.29 12.11
N ASP A 620 15.99 -69.11 12.97
CA ASP A 620 16.53 -70.38 13.46
C ASP A 620 17.97 -70.25 14.05
N LEU A 621 18.32 -69.01 14.51
CA LEU A 621 19.64 -68.75 15.08
C LEU A 621 19.58 -68.88 16.60
N SER A 622 20.61 -69.52 17.18
CA SER A 622 20.72 -69.72 18.61
C SER A 622 20.76 -68.43 19.40
N VAL A 623 20.14 -68.48 20.59
CA VAL A 623 20.18 -67.42 21.60
C VAL A 623 21.08 -67.84 22.75
N GLU A 624 22.25 -67.20 22.84
CA GLU A 624 23.33 -67.55 23.77
C GLU A 624 23.24 -66.72 25.05
N SER A 625 23.73 -67.27 26.16
CA SER A 625 23.97 -66.58 27.45
C SER A 625 22.73 -65.99 28.10
N GLN A 626 21.56 -66.55 27.81
CA GLN A 626 20.29 -66.14 28.38
C GLN A 626 19.77 -67.12 29.42
N THR A 627 19.03 -66.62 30.40
CA THR A 627 18.51 -67.44 31.47
C THR A 627 17.18 -68.10 31.11
N VAL A 628 17.15 -69.42 31.28
CA VAL A 628 15.91 -70.23 31.15
C VAL A 628 15.54 -70.75 32.49
N ILE A 629 14.28 -70.64 32.84
CA ILE A 629 13.72 -71.08 34.11
C ILE A 629 12.88 -72.33 33.86
N PHE A 630 13.25 -73.40 34.54
CA PHE A 630 12.52 -74.63 34.51
C PHE A 630 11.74 -74.76 35.79
N THR A 631 10.41 -74.76 35.75
CA THR A 631 9.54 -74.87 36.94
C THR A 631 8.87 -76.20 36.94
N TYR A 632 9.14 -76.99 37.98
CA TYR A 632 8.53 -78.28 38.21
C TYR A 632 7.21 -78.08 38.85
N GLN A 633 6.21 -78.72 38.30
CA GLN A 633 4.84 -78.66 38.83
C GLN A 633 4.30 -80.10 38.96
N TYR A 634 3.56 -80.37 40.04
CA TYR A 634 2.83 -81.59 40.18
C TYR A 634 1.34 -81.35 40.03
N TRP A 635 0.62 -82.42 39.55
CA TRP A 635 -0.78 -82.32 39.40
C TRP A 635 -1.48 -82.55 40.74
N ASN A 636 -2.18 -81.59 41.23
CA ASN A 636 -3.06 -81.73 42.40
C ASN A 636 -4.44 -82.19 41.93
N ALA A 637 -4.75 -83.44 42.10
CA ALA A 637 -5.99 -84.04 41.67
C ALA A 637 -7.21 -83.51 42.47
N GLU A 638 -7.01 -83.01 43.71
CA GLU A 638 -8.09 -82.44 44.50
C GLU A 638 -8.51 -81.06 44.05
N GLU A 639 -7.56 -80.23 43.64
CA GLU A 639 -7.79 -78.86 43.19
C GLU A 639 -7.93 -78.77 41.65
N GLY A 640 -7.47 -79.83 40.94
CA GLY A 640 -7.54 -79.89 39.52
C GLY A 640 -6.59 -78.89 38.79
N GLU A 641 -5.47 -78.58 39.45
CA GLU A 641 -4.48 -77.63 38.93
C GLU A 641 -3.02 -78.10 39.14
N TRP A 642 -2.12 -77.50 38.33
CA TRP A 642 -0.69 -77.71 38.46
C TRP A 642 -0.10 -76.82 39.52
N ILE A 643 0.53 -77.40 40.54
CA ILE A 643 1.15 -76.68 41.66
C ILE A 643 2.67 -76.62 41.46
N PRO A 644 3.28 -75.41 41.41
CA PRO A 644 4.71 -75.26 41.31
C PRO A 644 5.40 -75.80 42.60
N ASN A 645 6.42 -76.60 42.38
CA ASN A 645 7.20 -77.17 43.51
C ASN A 645 8.62 -76.61 43.60
N ASN A 646 9.36 -76.61 42.51
CA ASN A 646 10.74 -76.17 42.50
C ASN A 646 11.09 -75.50 41.17
N VAL A 647 12.13 -74.64 41.21
CA VAL A 647 12.58 -73.87 40.06
C VAL A 647 14.08 -74.08 39.87
N VAL A 648 14.47 -74.40 38.63
CA VAL A 648 15.91 -74.52 38.27
C VAL A 648 16.22 -73.50 37.18
N TYR A 649 17.33 -72.84 37.34
CA TYR A 649 17.85 -71.84 36.42
C TYR A 649 18.99 -72.44 35.61
N ALA A 650 18.91 -72.35 34.30
CA ALA A 650 20.01 -72.69 33.40
C ALA A 650 20.28 -71.56 32.43
N THR A 651 21.52 -71.50 31.93
CA THR A 651 21.91 -70.49 30.93
C THR A 651 22.14 -71.17 29.61
N THR A 652 21.66 -70.56 28.50
CA THR A 652 21.89 -71.07 27.17
C THR A 652 23.35 -70.98 26.78
N ASN A 653 23.87 -72.06 26.15
CA ASN A 653 25.23 -72.12 25.61
C ASN A 653 25.32 -71.50 24.17
N GLU A 654 26.45 -71.60 23.51
CA GLU A 654 26.69 -71.10 22.15
C GLU A 654 25.71 -71.69 21.10
N LEU A 655 25.14 -72.82 21.37
CA LEU A 655 24.12 -73.49 20.53
C LEU A 655 22.69 -73.11 20.94
N GLY A 656 22.53 -72.15 21.88
CA GLY A 656 21.23 -71.76 22.41
C GLY A 656 20.61 -72.79 23.35
N VAL A 657 21.34 -73.80 23.76
CA VAL A 657 20.79 -74.93 24.56
C VAL A 657 20.96 -74.65 26.03
N ALA A 658 19.86 -74.68 26.78
CA ALA A 658 19.81 -74.73 28.22
C ALA A 658 19.44 -76.13 28.67
N SER A 659 20.20 -76.70 29.58
CA SER A 659 19.99 -78.06 30.09
C SER A 659 19.86 -78.02 31.61
N PHE A 660 19.09 -78.91 32.11
CA PHE A 660 18.97 -79.15 33.54
C PHE A 660 19.15 -80.64 33.85
N SER A 661 19.55 -80.88 35.04
CA SER A 661 19.68 -82.24 35.57
C SER A 661 19.33 -82.18 37.06
N PHE A 662 18.43 -83.02 37.49
CA PHE A 662 18.17 -83.16 38.90
C PHE A 662 18.02 -84.62 39.28
N PRO A 663 18.49 -85.02 40.47
CA PRO A 663 18.40 -86.41 40.93
C PRO A 663 16.98 -86.75 41.36
N TYR A 664 16.53 -87.94 41.00
CA TYR A 664 15.30 -88.51 41.54
C TYR A 664 15.63 -89.26 42.85
N SER A 665 15.10 -88.81 43.98
CA SER A 665 15.42 -89.35 45.28
C SER A 665 14.39 -90.25 45.89
N GLY A 666 13.50 -90.85 45.05
CA GLY A 666 12.51 -91.82 45.49
C GLY A 666 11.17 -91.20 45.93
N VAL A 667 10.28 -92.04 46.28
CA VAL A 667 8.85 -91.72 46.52
C VAL A 667 8.67 -90.87 47.79
N ASN A 668 8.26 -89.62 47.62
CA ASN A 668 7.66 -88.83 48.67
C ASN A 668 6.23 -88.43 48.27
N ILE A 669 5.26 -88.83 49.08
CA ILE A 669 3.88 -88.49 48.86
C ILE A 669 3.68 -87.00 49.00
N PRO A 670 2.94 -86.31 48.13
CA PRO A 670 2.64 -84.90 48.34
C PRO A 670 1.96 -84.64 49.70
N GLY A 671 2.60 -83.82 50.50
CA GLY A 671 2.15 -83.48 51.86
C GLY A 671 3.10 -83.86 52.99
N GLU A 672 4.03 -84.75 52.79
CA GLU A 672 5.10 -85.05 53.74
C GLU A 672 6.45 -84.89 53.06
N LEU A 673 6.82 -83.66 52.85
CA LEU A 673 8.13 -83.27 52.25
C LEU A 673 9.18 -83.29 53.34
N ASP A 674 9.82 -84.44 53.63
CA ASP A 674 11.07 -84.49 54.35
C ASP A 674 12.26 -84.53 53.38
N CYS A 675 12.52 -83.40 52.76
CA CYS A 675 13.65 -83.25 51.85
C CYS A 675 14.90 -82.67 52.57
N ASP A 676 15.36 -83.44 53.59
CA ASP A 676 16.37 -82.99 54.56
C ASP A 676 17.81 -82.76 54.03
N GLN A 677 18.06 -82.88 52.76
CA GLN A 677 19.44 -82.82 52.26
C GLN A 677 19.70 -81.96 51.03
N GLY A 678 18.94 -80.90 50.80
CA GLY A 678 19.34 -79.90 49.78
C GLY A 678 19.26 -80.38 48.34
N GLY A 679 18.58 -81.51 48.03
CA GLY A 679 18.30 -82.01 46.74
C GLY A 679 16.86 -81.69 46.32
N TYR A 680 16.66 -81.67 45.04
CA TYR A 680 15.30 -81.47 44.44
C TYR A 680 14.50 -82.73 44.71
N CYS A 681 13.46 -82.61 45.54
CA CYS A 681 12.60 -83.76 45.85
C CYS A 681 11.48 -83.82 44.81
N ILE A 682 11.32 -85.04 44.27
CA ILE A 682 10.21 -85.38 43.42
C ILE A 682 9.47 -86.51 43.96
N SER A 683 8.19 -86.40 44.18
CA SER A 683 7.29 -87.49 44.65
C SER A 683 6.63 -88.20 43.47
N GLU A 684 6.06 -89.39 43.73
CA GLU A 684 5.26 -90.11 42.77
C GLU A 684 4.09 -89.28 42.27
N GLY A 685 3.68 -89.51 41.01
CA GLY A 685 2.54 -88.83 40.42
C GLY A 685 2.78 -88.26 39.07
N GLU A 686 1.82 -87.44 38.64
CA GLU A 686 1.95 -86.74 37.38
C GLU A 686 2.66 -85.38 37.55
N TRP A 687 3.73 -85.18 36.80
CA TRP A 687 4.57 -83.99 36.87
C TRP A 687 4.73 -83.42 35.47
N GLN A 688 4.87 -82.10 35.41
CA GLN A 688 5.29 -81.41 34.21
C GLN A 688 6.38 -80.41 34.52
N VAL A 689 7.07 -80.01 33.51
CA VAL A 689 8.02 -78.93 33.57
C VAL A 689 7.52 -77.81 32.70
N THR A 690 7.26 -76.68 33.27
CA THR A 690 7.04 -75.47 32.48
C THR A 690 8.40 -74.79 32.25
N ILE A 691 8.57 -74.30 31.06
CA ILE A 691 9.82 -73.68 30.64
C ILE A 691 9.51 -72.19 30.37
N HIS A 692 10.21 -71.37 31.08
CA HIS A 692 10.05 -69.94 30.97
C HIS A 692 11.40 -69.32 30.56
N PHE A 693 11.43 -68.82 29.35
CA PHE A 693 12.51 -67.98 28.89
C PHE A 693 12.20 -66.54 29.37
N LYS A 694 12.99 -66.05 30.32
CA LYS A 694 12.70 -64.79 31.00
C LYS A 694 12.79 -63.56 30.11
N GLY A 695 13.46 -63.74 28.97
CA GLY A 695 13.71 -62.63 28.08
C GLY A 695 14.72 -61.62 28.63
N SER A 696 15.04 -60.64 27.86
CA SER A 696 15.87 -59.47 28.19
C SER A 696 15.40 -58.25 27.44
N HIS A 697 16.11 -57.15 27.49
CA HIS A 697 15.79 -56.01 26.64
C HIS A 697 15.92 -56.37 25.12
N GLU A 698 16.68 -57.37 24.74
CA GLU A 698 16.89 -57.81 23.34
C GLU A 698 15.93 -58.92 22.94
N PHE A 699 15.40 -59.69 23.88
CA PHE A 699 14.59 -60.87 23.64
C PHE A 699 13.25 -60.77 24.36
N GLU A 700 12.19 -61.19 23.69
CA GLU A 700 10.87 -61.28 24.29
C GLU A 700 10.82 -62.46 25.26
N GLU A 701 10.00 -62.33 26.27
CA GLU A 701 9.66 -63.40 27.22
C GLU A 701 8.78 -64.45 26.51
N GLU A 702 9.10 -65.74 26.69
CA GLU A 702 8.37 -66.83 26.08
C GLU A 702 8.15 -67.99 27.04
N PHE A 703 7.01 -68.63 26.92
CA PHE A 703 6.59 -69.74 27.76
C PHE A 703 6.27 -70.99 26.98
N LEU A 704 6.83 -72.12 27.39
CA LEU A 704 6.43 -73.39 26.90
C LEU A 704 5.73 -74.18 28.02
N ASN A 705 4.38 -74.15 27.99
CA ASN A 705 3.56 -74.74 29.04
C ASN A 705 3.09 -76.17 28.76
N ASN A 706 3.20 -76.64 27.51
CA ASN A 706 2.74 -77.96 27.05
C ASN A 706 3.91 -78.96 26.91
N THR A 707 4.69 -79.12 27.94
CA THR A 707 5.73 -80.13 27.94
C THR A 707 5.14 -81.54 28.20
N PRO A 708 5.82 -82.58 27.69
CA PRO A 708 5.38 -83.94 28.04
C PRO A 708 5.33 -84.18 29.52
N ALA A 709 4.27 -84.79 30.02
CA ALA A 709 4.16 -85.13 31.41
C ALA A 709 5.17 -86.20 31.81
N ILE A 710 5.70 -86.07 33.02
CA ILE A 710 6.59 -87.02 33.62
C ILE A 710 5.74 -87.86 34.58
N TYR A 711 5.72 -89.13 34.37
CA TYR A 711 5.10 -90.07 35.30
C TYR A 711 6.17 -90.69 36.15
N LEU A 712 6.10 -90.40 37.42
CA LEU A 712 6.97 -90.97 38.41
C LEU A 712 6.17 -92.01 39.21
N GLY A 713 6.58 -93.29 39.19
CA GLY A 713 5.92 -94.38 39.82
C GLY A 713 6.85 -95.57 39.98
N GLU A 714 6.48 -96.63 40.83
CA GLU A 714 7.30 -97.77 41.18
C GLU A 714 8.09 -98.37 40.02
#